data_d0a3d8aaef2b565092f8e6645a9c6621
#
_entry.id   d0a3d8aaef2b565092f8e6645a9c6621
#
_cell.length_a   1.000
_cell.length_b   1.000
_cell.length_c   1.000
_cell.angle_alpha   90.00
_cell.angle_beta   90.00
_cell.angle_gamma   90.00
#
_symmetry.space_group_name_H-M   'P 1'
#
loop_
_entity.id
_entity.type
_entity.pdbx_description
1 polymer ?
#
loop_
_entity_poly.entity_id
_entity_poly.type
_entity_poly.pdbx_seq_one_letter_code
_entity_poly.pdbx_strand_id
1 'polypeptide(L)'
;MAKNPKKQESPVPEEKPAHINVVPRSLVSEMRESYIDYAMSVITDRALPDIRDGLKPVHRRILYTMYELGLNPGGKTRKSAKIIGDVTGNYHPHGTVAAYEALVKLAQDFTMRYPLAIGQGNFGSIDGDPPAADRYTEAKMSKVSLEMLRDIEKDSVDWQPNYENTRKEPKVLPAALPNLLLNGTLGIAVGMATNIPPHNLGELIDATVHLVDNKDATTEDLLQFIKAPDFPTGGIIFGKKDLVQAYTTGRGGVVVRGEAEIVEDKAGYSTIIVSSIPFRVNKAELIMSIADLVRDKKLEGIKDLRDESTKDIRIVIELKKGAYAQNVLNFLYKHTRLEEPFHFNLVALVDGVPQTLGLKSFLEEFVKHRKDVIKRRTEFDLAKALDREHILAGLKKALDHIDEIIKLIKKSKTVDEARAGLIKEFKFSERQANAILEMRLQKLAGLERKKIEDELDAIRELIKDLRDILENPKRIPKIIKDELVAIREKFADERRTKVFAHEAKSFSIEDVIPDEESVLVYTSGGYIKRTHPDEFKKQKRGGVGVIDIDTKEEDFITHLITTTNHSELLFFTDKGKVYQIKMYEIPEGKRATRGKSIMNFLAIQNDEKITSILPMPKDVKKGSDLSLFLVTKQGTGKRVAAESFHDVRRSGIIAIGLDKGDELVSASFVTKDDTVMLVSSDGQSIRFEAGEVREMGRNAGGVRVMKLSKGGSVVGADCIKKGIKDAEVFVMSSNGYGKKTSVSEYKIQGRGGSGVKCVKTTTKTGNLIAAKIVYPEIEEVIAISKKSQVIRCGLTEIPSLGRDTQGVRIMKLREGDSLASLICL
;
A
#
# COMPACT_ATOMS: atom_id res chain seq x y z
N MET A 1 95.94 43.97 15.25
CA MET A 1 94.52 44.47 15.33
C MET A 1 94.11 44.87 13.94
N ALA A 2 93.43 44.00 13.18
CA ALA A 2 92.98 44.32 11.85
C ALA A 2 91.45 44.30 11.85
N LYS A 3 90.80 45.45 11.51
CA LYS A 3 89.32 45.59 11.37
C LYS A 3 88.83 44.95 10.09
N ASN A 4 87.88 44.00 10.19
CA ASN A 4 87.11 43.45 9.10
C ASN A 4 86.18 44.51 8.52
N PRO A 5 86.00 44.58 7.17
CA PRO A 5 85.03 45.46 6.55
C PRO A 5 83.65 44.84 6.60
N LYS A 6 82.62 45.60 6.91
CA LYS A 6 81.22 45.25 6.85
C LYS A 6 80.79 44.93 5.37
N LYS A 7 80.27 43.76 5.15
CA LYS A 7 79.53 43.47 3.91
C LYS A 7 78.26 44.31 3.88
N GLN A 8 78.05 45.06 2.86
CA GLN A 8 76.77 45.70 2.49
C GLN A 8 75.82 44.62 1.97
N GLU A 9 74.71 44.43 2.67
CA GLU A 9 73.62 43.66 2.16
C GLU A 9 72.87 44.43 1.05
N SER A 10 72.74 43.82 -0.11
CA SER A 10 71.91 44.35 -1.22
C SER A 10 70.45 44.33 -0.81
N PRO A 11 69.63 45.36 -1.13
CA PRO A 11 68.21 45.35 -0.81
C PRO A 11 67.48 44.24 -1.56
N VAL A 12 66.76 43.39 -0.82
CA VAL A 12 65.85 42.39 -1.39
C VAL A 12 64.76 43.14 -2.16
N PRO A 13 64.45 42.78 -3.41
CA PRO A 13 63.39 43.40 -4.15
C PRO A 13 62.05 43.17 -3.42
N GLU A 14 61.35 44.23 -3.08
CA GLU A 14 59.94 44.13 -2.64
C GLU A 14 59.12 43.53 -3.75
N GLU A 15 58.70 42.30 -3.61
CA GLU A 15 57.63 41.72 -4.43
C GLU A 15 56.37 42.57 -4.26
N LYS A 16 55.99 43.25 -5.35
CA LYS A 16 54.68 43.95 -5.40
C LYS A 16 53.63 42.89 -5.16
N PRO A 17 52.65 43.11 -4.24
CA PRO A 17 51.56 42.16 -4.02
C PRO A 17 50.84 41.95 -5.35
N ALA A 18 50.69 40.69 -5.76
CA ALA A 18 49.92 40.35 -6.95
C ALA A 18 48.55 40.98 -6.80
N HIS A 19 48.17 41.84 -7.77
CA HIS A 19 46.81 42.42 -7.79
C HIS A 19 45.81 41.27 -7.89
N ILE A 20 45.28 40.83 -6.79
CA ILE A 20 44.15 39.93 -6.78
C ILE A 20 42.98 40.76 -7.30
N ASN A 21 42.52 40.47 -8.48
CA ASN A 21 41.34 41.07 -9.06
C ASN A 21 40.12 40.56 -8.26
N VAL A 22 39.75 41.25 -7.20
CA VAL A 22 38.54 40.98 -6.42
C VAL A 22 37.35 41.56 -7.16
N VAL A 23 36.55 40.67 -7.77
CA VAL A 23 35.30 41.09 -8.42
C VAL A 23 34.18 40.92 -7.39
N PRO A 24 33.47 42.01 -7.01
CA PRO A 24 32.33 41.92 -6.09
C PRO A 24 31.18 41.15 -6.77
N ARG A 25 30.69 40.09 -6.11
CA ARG A 25 29.60 39.27 -6.60
C ARG A 25 28.50 39.17 -5.53
N SER A 26 27.24 39.29 -5.96
CA SER A 26 26.11 39.11 -5.03
C SER A 26 26.07 37.67 -4.51
N LEU A 27 25.93 37.48 -3.21
CA LEU A 27 25.78 36.16 -2.59
C LEU A 27 24.61 35.37 -3.22
N VAL A 28 23.51 36.04 -3.54
CA VAL A 28 22.33 35.42 -4.18
C VAL A 28 22.66 34.89 -5.59
N SER A 29 23.45 35.63 -6.38
CA SER A 29 23.88 35.20 -7.72
C SER A 29 24.85 34.01 -7.64
N GLU A 30 25.82 34.08 -6.71
CA GLU A 30 26.76 33.00 -6.49
C GLU A 30 26.06 31.71 -6.04
N MET A 31 25.19 31.83 -5.04
CA MET A 31 24.40 30.68 -4.55
C MET A 31 23.52 30.08 -5.64
N ARG A 32 22.90 30.89 -6.47
CA ARG A 32 22.04 30.44 -7.58
C ARG A 32 22.84 29.65 -8.63
N GLU A 33 23.96 30.15 -9.06
CA GLU A 33 24.82 29.49 -10.05
C GLU A 33 25.43 28.23 -9.50
N SER A 34 26.07 28.27 -8.33
CA SER A 34 26.65 27.09 -7.69
C SER A 34 25.63 26.02 -7.39
N TYR A 35 24.38 26.40 -7.02
CA TYR A 35 23.31 25.44 -6.77
C TYR A 35 22.80 24.80 -8.05
N ILE A 36 22.72 25.55 -9.17
CA ILE A 36 22.33 25.00 -10.47
C ILE A 36 23.37 23.98 -10.94
N ASP A 37 24.67 24.31 -10.87
CA ASP A 37 25.76 23.42 -11.26
C ASP A 37 25.77 22.15 -10.42
N TYR A 38 25.58 22.28 -9.09
CA TYR A 38 25.44 21.14 -8.19
C TYR A 38 24.19 20.29 -8.53
N ALA A 39 23.05 20.93 -8.75
CA ALA A 39 21.80 20.24 -9.09
C ALA A 39 21.94 19.47 -10.42
N MET A 40 22.53 20.10 -11.43
CA MET A 40 22.79 19.45 -12.73
C MET A 40 23.72 18.24 -12.57
N SER A 41 24.83 18.37 -11.85
CA SER A 41 25.74 17.26 -11.58
C SER A 41 25.05 16.12 -10.82
N VAL A 42 24.21 16.41 -9.82
CA VAL A 42 23.46 15.38 -9.11
C VAL A 42 22.44 14.68 -10.02
N ILE A 43 21.82 15.40 -10.93
CA ILE A 43 20.83 14.86 -11.86
C ILE A 43 21.52 13.96 -12.91
N THR A 44 22.54 14.48 -13.61
CA THR A 44 23.15 13.80 -14.76
C THR A 44 24.21 12.77 -14.37
N ASP A 45 25.01 13.05 -13.34
CA ASP A 45 26.22 12.29 -13.06
C ASP A 45 26.15 11.45 -11.78
N ARG A 46 24.99 11.41 -11.11
CA ARG A 46 24.86 10.67 -9.83
C ARG A 46 23.56 9.89 -9.66
N ALA A 47 22.41 10.56 -9.71
CA ALA A 47 21.17 10.02 -9.19
C ALA A 47 20.30 9.30 -10.21
N LEU A 48 20.26 9.78 -11.46
CA LEU A 48 19.42 9.22 -12.50
C LEU A 48 20.17 8.24 -13.40
N PRO A 49 19.48 7.17 -13.87
CA PRO A 49 20.06 6.20 -14.80
C PRO A 49 20.00 6.74 -16.23
N ASP A 50 20.98 6.34 -17.07
CA ASP A 50 20.88 6.49 -18.52
C ASP A 50 19.88 5.45 -19.07
N ILE A 51 19.00 5.86 -19.96
CA ILE A 51 17.93 4.99 -20.50
C ILE A 51 18.49 3.82 -21.30
N ARG A 52 19.65 3.98 -21.92
CA ARG A 52 20.28 3.02 -22.83
C ARG A 52 20.80 1.78 -22.11
N ASP A 53 21.55 1.95 -21.00
CA ASP A 53 22.10 0.83 -20.24
C ASP A 53 21.46 0.64 -18.86
N GLY A 54 20.60 1.57 -18.43
CA GLY A 54 19.89 1.50 -17.14
C GLY A 54 20.78 1.68 -15.91
N LEU A 55 21.97 2.21 -16.07
CA LEU A 55 22.95 2.33 -15.01
C LEU A 55 23.17 3.78 -14.59
N LYS A 56 23.40 3.98 -13.29
CA LYS A 56 24.02 5.21 -12.80
C LYS A 56 25.52 5.16 -13.05
N PRO A 57 26.21 6.33 -13.11
CA PRO A 57 27.65 6.36 -13.39
C PRO A 57 28.49 5.44 -12.48
N VAL A 58 28.19 5.39 -11.17
CA VAL A 58 28.90 4.52 -10.24
C VAL A 58 28.75 3.02 -10.58
N HIS A 59 27.55 2.57 -10.94
CA HIS A 59 27.31 1.17 -11.31
C HIS A 59 28.04 0.81 -12.61
N ARG A 60 28.01 1.71 -13.60
CA ARG A 60 28.71 1.55 -14.89
C ARG A 60 30.22 1.42 -14.68
N ARG A 61 30.80 2.29 -13.85
CA ARG A 61 32.23 2.28 -13.52
C ARG A 61 32.64 1.01 -12.78
N ILE A 62 31.80 0.51 -11.86
CA ILE A 62 32.03 -0.76 -11.16
C ILE A 62 32.09 -1.92 -12.15
N LEU A 63 31.10 -2.06 -13.03
CA LEU A 63 31.05 -3.16 -14.01
C LEU A 63 32.20 -3.07 -15.00
N TYR A 64 32.52 -1.87 -15.46
CA TYR A 64 33.65 -1.65 -16.38
C TYR A 64 35.01 -1.98 -15.72
N THR A 65 35.24 -1.54 -14.48
CA THR A 65 36.45 -1.90 -13.72
C THR A 65 36.53 -3.41 -13.47
N MET A 66 35.45 -4.08 -13.16
CA MET A 66 35.44 -5.53 -12.99
C MET A 66 35.77 -6.26 -14.29
N TYR A 67 35.33 -5.71 -15.43
CA TYR A 67 35.70 -6.21 -16.77
C TYR A 67 37.19 -6.05 -17.04
N GLU A 68 37.78 -4.86 -16.82
CA GLU A 68 39.22 -4.61 -16.98
C GLU A 68 40.07 -5.51 -16.09
N LEU A 69 39.61 -5.81 -14.88
CA LEU A 69 40.27 -6.72 -13.95
C LEU A 69 40.10 -8.21 -14.33
N GLY A 70 39.36 -8.53 -15.39
CA GLY A 70 39.13 -9.88 -15.86
C GLY A 70 38.30 -10.72 -14.90
N LEU A 71 37.41 -10.10 -14.09
CA LEU A 71 36.59 -10.77 -13.08
C LEU A 71 35.36 -11.46 -13.69
N ASN A 72 35.61 -12.38 -14.61
CA ASN A 72 34.59 -13.11 -15.33
C ASN A 72 33.85 -14.12 -14.40
N PRO A 73 32.59 -14.51 -14.70
CA PRO A 73 31.77 -15.43 -13.89
C PRO A 73 32.44 -16.77 -13.60
N GLY A 74 33.21 -17.31 -14.56
CA GLY A 74 33.97 -18.56 -14.40
C GLY A 74 35.28 -18.42 -13.62
N GLY A 75 35.77 -17.18 -13.40
CA GLY A 75 37.00 -16.87 -12.69
C GLY A 75 36.87 -16.84 -11.17
N LYS A 76 37.99 -16.57 -10.52
CA LYS A 76 38.06 -16.35 -9.08
C LYS A 76 37.49 -14.99 -8.70
N THR A 77 36.92 -14.88 -7.51
CA THR A 77 36.54 -13.63 -6.88
C THR A 77 37.76 -12.78 -6.49
N ARG A 78 37.55 -11.48 -6.31
CA ARG A 78 38.54 -10.55 -5.76
C ARG A 78 37.96 -9.79 -4.58
N LYS A 79 38.83 -9.38 -3.65
CA LYS A 79 38.42 -8.52 -2.53
C LYS A 79 37.69 -7.28 -3.02
N SER A 80 36.52 -6.99 -2.41
CA SER A 80 35.73 -5.80 -2.75
C SER A 80 36.55 -4.52 -2.60
N ALA A 81 37.40 -4.44 -1.58
CA ALA A 81 38.30 -3.33 -1.37
C ALA A 81 39.25 -3.06 -2.57
N LYS A 82 39.72 -4.13 -3.27
CA LYS A 82 40.52 -3.97 -4.47
C LYS A 82 39.70 -3.42 -5.64
N ILE A 83 38.50 -3.96 -5.83
CA ILE A 83 37.58 -3.50 -6.89
C ILE A 83 37.24 -2.01 -6.67
N ILE A 84 36.85 -1.64 -5.46
CA ILE A 84 36.45 -0.28 -5.11
C ILE A 84 37.62 0.68 -5.18
N GLY A 85 38.83 0.23 -4.74
CA GLY A 85 40.03 1.04 -4.88
C GLY A 85 40.36 1.40 -6.34
N ASP A 86 40.22 0.44 -7.26
CA ASP A 86 40.42 0.70 -8.68
C ASP A 86 39.32 1.58 -9.30
N VAL A 87 38.05 1.39 -8.85
CA VAL A 87 36.92 2.25 -9.27
C VAL A 87 37.16 3.70 -8.87
N THR A 88 37.47 3.92 -7.59
CA THR A 88 37.62 5.29 -7.06
C THR A 88 38.93 5.94 -7.49
N GLY A 89 40.02 5.16 -7.62
CA GLY A 89 41.30 5.66 -8.09
C GLY A 89 41.36 5.99 -9.57
N ASN A 90 40.56 5.27 -10.40
CA ASN A 90 40.66 5.46 -11.85
C ASN A 90 39.50 6.24 -12.46
N TYR A 91 38.27 6.12 -11.90
CA TYR A 91 37.07 6.57 -12.60
C TYR A 91 36.09 7.38 -11.74
N HIS A 92 35.99 7.09 -10.42
CA HIS A 92 34.91 7.65 -9.60
C HIS A 92 35.49 8.50 -8.45
N PRO A 93 35.66 9.83 -8.61
CA PRO A 93 36.33 10.70 -7.65
C PRO A 93 35.44 11.05 -6.43
N HIS A 94 34.92 10.00 -5.76
CA HIS A 94 34.04 10.11 -4.59
C HIS A 94 34.46 9.10 -3.52
N GLY A 95 33.81 9.17 -2.35
CA GLY A 95 34.10 8.28 -1.21
C GLY A 95 33.91 6.80 -1.53
N THR A 96 34.82 5.97 -1.04
CA THR A 96 34.85 4.51 -1.22
C THR A 96 33.61 3.82 -0.65
N VAL A 97 33.04 4.35 0.44
CA VAL A 97 31.84 3.79 1.09
C VAL A 97 30.65 3.75 0.14
N ALA A 98 30.37 4.87 -0.54
CA ALA A 98 29.26 4.95 -1.49
C ALA A 98 29.44 3.99 -2.68
N ALA A 99 30.66 3.87 -3.20
CA ALA A 99 30.99 2.93 -4.26
C ALA A 99 30.85 1.46 -3.79
N TYR A 100 31.24 1.16 -2.54
CA TYR A 100 31.06 -0.18 -1.97
C TYR A 100 29.59 -0.52 -1.78
N GLU A 101 28.78 0.39 -1.23
CA GLU A 101 27.33 0.20 -1.11
C GLU A 101 26.65 -0.03 -2.46
N ALA A 102 27.12 0.63 -3.51
CA ALA A 102 26.64 0.39 -4.87
C ALA A 102 27.00 -1.04 -5.35
N LEU A 103 28.22 -1.50 -5.14
CA LEU A 103 28.63 -2.88 -5.45
C LEU A 103 27.80 -3.90 -4.65
N VAL A 104 27.56 -3.63 -3.37
CA VAL A 104 26.73 -4.49 -2.51
C VAL A 104 25.33 -4.66 -3.11
N LYS A 105 24.69 -3.57 -3.51
CA LYS A 105 23.34 -3.62 -4.12
C LYS A 105 23.32 -4.41 -5.43
N LEU A 106 24.36 -4.33 -6.24
CA LEU A 106 24.49 -5.11 -7.48
C LEU A 106 24.58 -6.63 -7.23
N ALA A 107 24.94 -7.06 -6.02
CA ALA A 107 25.09 -8.46 -5.65
C ALA A 107 23.91 -9.01 -4.80
N GLN A 108 23.02 -8.16 -4.29
CA GLN A 108 21.89 -8.58 -3.46
C GLN A 108 20.73 -9.12 -4.30
N ASP A 109 20.31 -10.35 -4.06
CA ASP A 109 19.23 -11.04 -4.77
C ASP A 109 17.82 -10.61 -4.31
N PHE A 110 17.71 -9.95 -3.15
CA PHE A 110 16.49 -9.31 -2.66
C PHE A 110 16.36 -7.84 -3.09
N THR A 111 17.41 -7.25 -3.68
CA THR A 111 17.41 -5.89 -4.23
C THR A 111 17.33 -5.88 -5.75
N MET A 112 18.09 -6.77 -6.41
CA MET A 112 18.15 -6.91 -7.85
C MET A 112 17.38 -8.15 -8.30
N ARG A 113 16.47 -8.00 -9.26
CA ARG A 113 15.75 -9.17 -9.83
C ARG A 113 16.72 -10.10 -10.58
N TYR A 114 17.71 -9.53 -11.25
CA TYR A 114 18.83 -10.21 -11.92
C TYR A 114 20.15 -9.56 -11.48
N PRO A 115 20.79 -10.07 -10.42
CA PRO A 115 22.03 -9.50 -9.90
C PRO A 115 23.15 -9.39 -10.95
N LEU A 116 23.81 -8.25 -11.00
CA LEU A 116 24.91 -7.99 -11.93
C LEU A 116 26.28 -8.36 -11.35
N ALA A 117 26.38 -8.56 -10.04
CA ALA A 117 27.58 -9.05 -9.38
C ALA A 117 27.25 -10.33 -8.58
N ILE A 118 28.25 -11.18 -8.39
CA ILE A 118 28.20 -12.33 -7.48
C ILE A 118 29.12 -12.01 -6.31
N GLY A 119 28.51 -11.92 -5.13
CA GLY A 119 29.22 -11.69 -3.87
C GLY A 119 29.60 -12.99 -3.16
N GLN A 120 30.71 -12.96 -2.44
CA GLN A 120 31.16 -13.99 -1.49
C GLN A 120 31.44 -13.33 -0.15
N GLY A 121 30.81 -13.83 0.92
CA GLY A 121 30.81 -13.23 2.25
C GLY A 121 29.46 -12.59 2.58
N ASN A 122 29.43 -11.75 3.61
CA ASN A 122 28.19 -11.06 4.03
C ASN A 122 27.97 -9.77 3.23
N PHE A 123 26.98 -9.76 2.35
CA PHE A 123 26.52 -8.61 1.57
C PHE A 123 25.24 -7.96 2.13
N GLY A 124 24.97 -8.14 3.44
CA GLY A 124 23.75 -7.67 4.07
C GLY A 124 22.62 -8.68 3.94
N SER A 125 21.49 -8.40 4.60
CA SER A 125 20.31 -9.24 4.61
C SER A 125 19.02 -8.44 4.39
N ILE A 126 17.92 -9.16 4.11
CA ILE A 126 16.56 -8.58 4.03
C ILE A 126 16.06 -8.06 5.38
N ASP A 127 16.73 -8.43 6.48
CA ASP A 127 16.50 -7.92 7.84
C ASP A 127 17.12 -6.55 8.08
N GLY A 128 17.85 -6.03 7.09
CA GLY A 128 18.51 -4.74 7.17
C GLY A 128 19.88 -4.79 7.80
N ASP A 129 20.44 -5.99 8.03
CA ASP A 129 21.82 -6.11 8.49
C ASP A 129 22.77 -5.47 7.49
N PRO A 130 23.76 -4.69 7.94
CA PRO A 130 24.74 -4.09 7.06
C PRO A 130 25.68 -5.16 6.46
N PRO A 131 26.26 -4.90 5.29
CA PRO A 131 27.29 -5.78 4.74
C PRO A 131 28.54 -5.73 5.61
N ALA A 132 29.33 -6.80 5.58
CA ALA A 132 30.66 -6.79 6.18
C ALA A 132 31.57 -5.77 5.45
N ALA A 133 32.61 -5.28 6.12
CA ALA A 133 33.55 -4.35 5.51
C ALA A 133 34.17 -4.93 4.22
N ASP A 134 34.46 -4.07 3.24
CA ASP A 134 34.93 -4.39 1.89
C ASP A 134 36.18 -5.28 1.85
N ARG A 135 37.03 -5.21 2.91
CA ARG A 135 38.20 -6.06 3.07
C ARG A 135 37.88 -7.54 3.37
N TYR A 136 36.65 -7.84 3.85
CA TYR A 136 36.21 -9.21 4.16
C TYR A 136 35.40 -9.83 3.02
N THR A 137 34.72 -9.02 2.22
CA THR A 137 33.89 -9.48 1.11
C THR A 137 34.70 -9.60 -0.19
N GLU A 138 34.20 -10.46 -1.09
CA GLU A 138 34.77 -10.65 -2.42
C GLU A 138 33.66 -10.59 -3.47
N ALA A 139 33.97 -10.14 -4.66
CA ALA A 139 32.99 -10.08 -5.74
C ALA A 139 33.59 -10.43 -7.11
N LYS A 140 32.71 -10.79 -8.03
CA LYS A 140 32.99 -10.94 -9.47
C LYS A 140 31.73 -10.65 -10.28
N MET A 141 31.83 -10.49 -11.58
CA MET A 141 30.69 -10.29 -12.48
C MET A 141 29.76 -11.52 -12.49
N SER A 142 28.46 -11.30 -12.67
CA SER A 142 27.49 -12.35 -12.95
C SER A 142 27.48 -12.71 -14.44
N LYS A 143 26.80 -13.81 -14.81
CA LYS A 143 26.67 -14.18 -16.23
C LYS A 143 25.84 -13.14 -17.01
N VAL A 144 24.86 -12.49 -16.36
CA VAL A 144 24.00 -11.46 -16.96
C VAL A 144 24.79 -10.19 -17.24
N SER A 145 25.76 -9.82 -16.38
CA SER A 145 26.57 -8.62 -16.58
C SER A 145 27.51 -8.71 -17.80
N LEU A 146 27.83 -9.91 -18.28
CA LEU A 146 28.58 -10.06 -19.53
C LEU A 146 27.77 -9.57 -20.75
N GLU A 147 26.43 -9.74 -20.70
CA GLU A 147 25.56 -9.24 -21.78
C GLU A 147 25.43 -7.70 -21.73
N MET A 148 25.75 -7.07 -20.59
CA MET A 148 25.86 -5.60 -20.49
C MET A 148 27.11 -5.04 -21.17
N LEU A 149 28.20 -5.81 -21.19
CA LEU A 149 29.52 -5.43 -21.68
C LEU A 149 29.85 -6.03 -23.04
N ARG A 150 28.92 -6.78 -23.62
CA ARG A 150 29.08 -7.47 -24.90
C ARG A 150 29.48 -6.49 -26.02
N ASP A 151 30.53 -6.80 -26.77
CA ASP A 151 31.07 -5.99 -27.88
C ASP A 151 31.68 -4.63 -27.45
N ILE A 152 31.99 -4.38 -26.18
CA ILE A 152 32.57 -3.10 -25.72
C ILE A 152 33.92 -2.79 -26.38
N GLU A 153 34.68 -3.82 -26.77
CA GLU A 153 35.98 -3.69 -27.42
C GLU A 153 35.90 -3.34 -28.93
N LYS A 154 34.65 -3.31 -29.48
CA LYS A 154 34.43 -3.10 -30.92
C LYS A 154 33.99 -1.67 -31.27
N ASP A 155 34.41 -0.68 -30.49
CA ASP A 155 34.01 0.73 -30.66
C ASP A 155 32.48 0.92 -30.77
N SER A 156 31.70 0.07 -30.08
CA SER A 156 30.24 0.01 -30.15
C SER A 156 29.54 1.12 -29.40
N VAL A 157 30.22 1.87 -28.53
CA VAL A 157 29.72 2.97 -27.70
C VAL A 157 30.71 4.13 -27.66
N ASP A 158 30.27 5.30 -27.22
CA ASP A 158 31.12 6.47 -27.05
C ASP A 158 31.97 6.36 -25.78
N TRP A 159 33.20 6.89 -25.88
CA TRP A 159 34.17 6.95 -24.81
C TRP A 159 34.39 8.41 -24.37
N GLN A 160 34.72 8.61 -23.13
CA GLN A 160 35.11 9.89 -22.55
C GLN A 160 36.41 9.71 -21.75
N PRO A 161 37.19 10.77 -21.54
CA PRO A 161 38.28 10.72 -20.59
C PRO A 161 37.77 10.57 -19.18
N ASN A 162 38.54 9.90 -18.32
CA ASN A 162 38.28 9.89 -16.87
C ASN A 162 38.61 11.29 -16.28
N TYR A 163 38.31 11.47 -14.98
CA TYR A 163 38.48 12.74 -14.27
C TYR A 163 39.92 13.31 -14.30
N GLU A 164 40.94 12.46 -14.47
CA GLU A 164 42.36 12.86 -14.57
C GLU A 164 42.86 12.98 -16.00
N ASN A 165 42.08 12.67 -17.01
CA ASN A 165 42.48 12.55 -18.42
C ASN A 165 43.55 11.49 -18.67
N THR A 166 43.78 10.54 -17.75
CA THR A 166 44.80 9.48 -17.86
C THR A 166 44.27 8.22 -18.55
N ARG A 167 42.94 8.00 -18.50
CA ARG A 167 42.27 6.82 -19.08
C ARG A 167 40.98 7.23 -19.78
N LYS A 168 40.37 6.27 -20.48
CA LYS A 168 39.02 6.42 -21.06
C LYS A 168 38.06 5.52 -20.35
N GLU A 169 36.84 6.02 -20.15
CA GLU A 169 35.70 5.26 -19.66
C GLU A 169 34.54 5.30 -20.66
N PRO A 170 33.70 4.27 -20.76
CA PRO A 170 32.54 4.29 -21.63
C PRO A 170 31.47 5.25 -21.09
N LYS A 171 30.91 6.11 -21.96
CA LYS A 171 29.77 6.96 -21.59
C LYS A 171 28.51 6.14 -21.23
N VAL A 172 28.36 5.00 -21.90
CA VAL A 172 27.27 4.05 -21.76
C VAL A 172 27.78 2.66 -22.08
N LEU A 173 27.21 1.60 -21.50
CA LEU A 173 27.54 0.24 -21.87
C LEU A 173 26.72 -0.21 -23.09
N PRO A 174 27.26 -1.13 -23.93
CA PRO A 174 26.59 -1.65 -25.11
C PRO A 174 25.43 -2.61 -24.80
N ALA A 175 24.89 -2.59 -23.63
CA ALA A 175 23.86 -3.43 -23.02
C ALA A 175 22.98 -4.21 -24.01
N ALA A 176 23.11 -5.54 -24.04
CA ALA A 176 22.33 -6.40 -24.93
C ALA A 176 20.93 -6.74 -24.40
N LEU A 177 20.58 -6.29 -23.19
CA LEU A 177 19.29 -6.50 -22.53
C LEU A 177 18.78 -5.17 -21.94
N PRO A 178 17.46 -5.00 -21.79
CA PRO A 178 16.84 -3.76 -21.29
C PRO A 178 16.96 -3.66 -19.76
N ASN A 179 18.19 -3.47 -19.26
CA ASN A 179 18.52 -3.54 -17.84
C ASN A 179 17.73 -2.56 -16.96
N LEU A 180 17.37 -1.37 -17.47
CA LEU A 180 16.65 -0.38 -16.69
C LEU A 180 15.28 -0.88 -16.25
N LEU A 181 14.54 -1.54 -17.13
CA LEU A 181 13.27 -2.19 -16.79
C LEU A 181 13.48 -3.54 -16.12
N LEU A 182 14.56 -4.26 -16.45
CA LEU A 182 14.84 -5.57 -15.91
C LEU A 182 15.09 -5.54 -14.39
N ASN A 183 15.95 -4.64 -13.94
CA ASN A 183 16.32 -4.52 -12.52
C ASN A 183 15.68 -3.34 -11.81
N GLY A 184 15.12 -2.39 -12.58
CA GLY A 184 14.60 -1.17 -12.01
C GLY A 184 15.69 -0.29 -11.37
N THR A 185 15.28 0.81 -10.77
CA THR A 185 16.17 1.69 -10.00
C THR A 185 15.39 2.59 -9.06
N LEU A 186 16.05 3.05 -8.00
CA LEU A 186 15.58 4.13 -7.14
C LEU A 186 16.67 5.22 -7.12
N GLY A 187 16.32 6.47 -7.38
CA GLY A 187 17.24 7.59 -7.33
C GLY A 187 16.55 8.85 -6.85
N ILE A 188 17.20 9.59 -5.97
CA ILE A 188 16.74 10.88 -5.46
C ILE A 188 17.73 11.94 -5.93
N ALA A 189 17.28 12.83 -6.80
CA ALA A 189 18.05 13.96 -7.30
C ALA A 189 17.54 15.27 -6.71
N VAL A 190 18.11 16.39 -7.14
CA VAL A 190 17.62 17.71 -6.76
C VAL A 190 16.37 18.04 -7.59
N GLY A 191 15.25 18.25 -6.95
CA GLY A 191 13.98 18.61 -7.60
C GLY A 191 13.26 17.47 -8.33
N MET A 192 13.83 16.26 -8.38
CA MET A 192 13.20 15.10 -9.00
C MET A 192 13.69 13.79 -8.42
N ALA A 193 12.94 12.73 -8.65
CA ALA A 193 13.29 11.38 -8.22
C ALA A 193 12.94 10.39 -9.34
N THR A 194 13.54 9.22 -9.31
CA THR A 194 13.15 8.09 -10.16
C THR A 194 12.84 6.89 -9.29
N ASN A 195 11.80 6.15 -9.64
CA ASN A 195 11.43 4.88 -9.00
C ASN A 195 10.86 3.94 -10.06
N ILE A 196 11.74 3.15 -10.64
CA ILE A 196 11.42 2.21 -11.72
C ILE A 196 11.40 0.81 -11.13
N PRO A 197 10.28 0.05 -11.27
CA PRO A 197 10.20 -1.32 -10.77
C PRO A 197 10.98 -2.30 -11.65
N PRO A 198 11.42 -3.43 -11.09
CA PRO A 198 11.99 -4.54 -11.86
C PRO A 198 10.91 -5.37 -12.57
N HIS A 199 11.31 -6.11 -13.63
CA HIS A 199 10.41 -6.95 -14.43
C HIS A 199 11.03 -8.31 -14.75
N ASN A 200 10.17 -9.25 -15.17
CA ASN A 200 10.59 -10.55 -15.65
C ASN A 200 11.29 -10.45 -17.02
N LEU A 201 12.43 -11.11 -17.16
CA LEU A 201 13.25 -11.05 -18.38
C LEU A 201 12.52 -11.62 -19.59
N GLY A 202 11.84 -12.76 -19.44
CA GLY A 202 11.09 -13.38 -20.53
C GLY A 202 10.00 -12.47 -21.07
N GLU A 203 9.19 -11.88 -20.17
CA GLU A 203 8.13 -10.94 -20.53
C GLU A 203 8.66 -9.67 -21.21
N LEU A 204 9.77 -9.12 -20.73
CA LEU A 204 10.41 -7.94 -21.33
C LEU A 204 10.93 -8.23 -22.74
N ILE A 205 11.58 -9.37 -22.93
CA ILE A 205 12.12 -9.75 -24.24
C ILE A 205 10.98 -9.99 -25.21
N ASP A 206 9.94 -10.72 -24.84
CA ASP A 206 8.78 -10.97 -25.70
C ASP A 206 8.10 -9.66 -26.14
N ALA A 207 7.92 -8.72 -25.20
CA ALA A 207 7.39 -7.39 -25.51
C ALA A 207 8.32 -6.58 -26.44
N THR A 208 9.64 -6.66 -26.22
CA THR A 208 10.62 -5.95 -27.04
C THR A 208 10.67 -6.52 -28.45
N VAL A 209 10.64 -7.85 -28.60
CA VAL A 209 10.57 -8.52 -29.91
C VAL A 209 9.30 -8.13 -30.66
N HIS A 210 8.15 -8.10 -29.96
CA HIS A 210 6.90 -7.63 -30.54
C HIS A 210 6.98 -6.19 -31.04
N LEU A 211 7.60 -5.29 -30.26
CA LEU A 211 7.81 -3.89 -30.65
C LEU A 211 8.75 -3.73 -31.84
N VAL A 212 9.78 -4.57 -31.96
CA VAL A 212 10.68 -4.57 -33.13
C VAL A 212 9.95 -4.95 -34.41
N ASP A 213 8.99 -5.91 -34.32
CA ASP A 213 8.15 -6.33 -35.45
C ASP A 213 7.04 -5.32 -35.75
N ASN A 214 6.45 -4.70 -34.73
CA ASN A 214 5.30 -3.80 -34.81
C ASN A 214 5.63 -2.44 -34.18
N LYS A 215 6.21 -1.53 -34.97
CA LYS A 215 6.62 -0.20 -34.46
C LYS A 215 5.47 0.64 -33.92
N ASP A 216 4.25 0.41 -34.40
CA ASP A 216 3.04 1.14 -34.01
C ASP A 216 2.32 0.49 -32.83
N ALA A 217 2.87 -0.60 -32.23
CA ALA A 217 2.31 -1.25 -31.07
C ALA A 217 2.05 -0.24 -29.95
N THR A 218 0.86 -0.32 -29.33
CA THR A 218 0.46 0.53 -28.20
C THR A 218 1.06 0.00 -26.88
N THR A 219 0.99 0.80 -25.81
CA THR A 219 1.34 0.30 -24.47
C THR A 219 0.47 -0.88 -24.05
N GLU A 220 -0.80 -0.89 -24.45
CA GLU A 220 -1.75 -1.97 -24.14
C GLU A 220 -1.38 -3.28 -24.86
N ASP A 221 -0.85 -3.22 -26.08
CA ASP A 221 -0.32 -4.40 -26.78
C ASP A 221 0.89 -4.98 -26.05
N LEU A 222 1.79 -4.14 -25.57
CA LEU A 222 2.97 -4.55 -24.80
C LEU A 222 2.59 -5.18 -23.45
N LEU A 223 1.50 -4.71 -22.83
CA LEU A 223 0.96 -5.25 -21.58
C LEU A 223 0.30 -6.64 -21.73
N GLN A 224 0.15 -7.16 -22.94
CA GLN A 224 -0.20 -8.58 -23.15
C GLN A 224 0.98 -9.49 -22.78
N PHE A 225 2.21 -9.02 -22.94
CA PHE A 225 3.45 -9.73 -22.61
C PHE A 225 3.92 -9.38 -21.19
N ILE A 226 4.03 -8.09 -20.85
CA ILE A 226 4.47 -7.60 -19.53
C ILE A 226 3.24 -7.49 -18.63
N LYS A 227 3.06 -8.47 -17.75
CA LYS A 227 1.87 -8.52 -16.89
C LYS A 227 1.86 -7.43 -15.81
N ALA A 228 3.01 -7.21 -15.17
CA ALA A 228 3.24 -6.25 -14.08
C ALA A 228 4.72 -6.25 -13.71
N PRO A 229 5.17 -5.41 -12.76
CA PRO A 229 6.47 -5.59 -12.09
C PRO A 229 6.68 -7.01 -11.58
N ASP A 230 7.92 -7.45 -11.54
CA ASP A 230 8.32 -8.74 -10.98
C ASP A 230 9.39 -8.53 -9.91
N PHE A 231 8.94 -8.40 -8.67
CA PHE A 231 9.82 -8.06 -7.55
C PHE A 231 10.67 -9.26 -7.11
N PRO A 232 11.93 -9.06 -6.73
CA PRO A 232 12.81 -10.13 -6.24
C PRO A 232 12.24 -10.84 -5.01
N THR A 233 11.50 -10.13 -4.15
CA THR A 233 10.86 -10.66 -2.94
C THR A 233 9.50 -11.33 -3.18
N GLY A 234 9.01 -11.36 -4.43
CA GLY A 234 7.68 -11.90 -4.77
C GLY A 234 6.54 -10.96 -4.39
N GLY A 235 5.54 -11.49 -3.70
CA GLY A 235 4.35 -10.77 -3.29
C GLY A 235 3.22 -10.77 -4.33
N ILE A 236 2.19 -10.02 -4.05
CA ILE A 236 0.96 -9.94 -4.86
C ILE A 236 0.69 -8.49 -5.25
N ILE A 237 0.47 -8.25 -6.54
CA ILE A 237 0.06 -6.94 -7.08
C ILE A 237 -1.44 -6.97 -7.40
N PHE A 238 -2.14 -5.89 -7.05
CA PHE A 238 -3.55 -5.66 -7.33
C PHE A 238 -3.75 -4.43 -8.22
N GLY A 239 -4.84 -4.40 -9.01
CA GLY A 239 -5.26 -3.21 -9.75
C GLY A 239 -4.69 -3.13 -11.17
N LYS A 240 -5.29 -3.85 -12.14
CA LYS A 240 -4.87 -3.80 -13.55
C LYS A 240 -5.01 -2.39 -14.17
N LYS A 241 -6.02 -1.61 -13.78
CA LYS A 241 -6.24 -0.25 -14.32
C LYS A 241 -5.12 0.71 -13.93
N ASP A 242 -4.71 0.67 -12.66
CA ASP A 242 -3.63 1.51 -12.14
C ASP A 242 -2.29 1.18 -12.79
N LEU A 243 -2.05 -0.13 -13.07
CA LEU A 243 -0.89 -0.58 -13.83
C LEU A 243 -0.86 -0.01 -15.24
N VAL A 244 -1.97 -0.09 -15.98
CA VAL A 244 -2.07 0.47 -17.34
C VAL A 244 -1.77 1.97 -17.31
N GLN A 245 -2.36 2.72 -16.39
CA GLN A 245 -2.12 4.14 -16.24
C GLN A 245 -0.65 4.42 -15.92
N ALA A 246 -0.04 3.71 -14.97
CA ALA A 246 1.34 3.89 -14.57
C ALA A 246 2.31 3.64 -15.72
N TYR A 247 2.11 2.60 -16.52
CA TYR A 247 2.95 2.28 -17.67
C TYR A 247 2.74 3.21 -18.86
N THR A 248 1.53 3.77 -19.02
CA THR A 248 1.25 4.72 -20.11
C THR A 248 1.84 6.10 -19.81
N THR A 249 1.67 6.59 -18.59
CA THR A 249 2.07 7.96 -18.21
C THR A 249 3.47 8.05 -17.59
N GLY A 250 4.04 6.91 -17.19
CA GLY A 250 5.27 6.87 -16.39
C GLY A 250 5.08 7.23 -14.91
N ARG A 251 3.85 7.47 -14.45
CA ARG A 251 3.52 7.80 -13.06
C ARG A 251 2.25 7.09 -12.61
N GLY A 252 2.25 6.58 -11.39
CA GLY A 252 1.10 5.89 -10.81
C GLY A 252 1.48 5.18 -9.53
N GLY A 253 0.55 4.41 -8.96
CA GLY A 253 0.81 3.58 -7.78
C GLY A 253 0.03 2.29 -7.88
N VAL A 254 0.61 1.20 -7.40
CA VAL A 254 -0.05 -0.10 -7.30
C VAL A 254 0.09 -0.64 -5.89
N VAL A 255 -0.93 -1.33 -5.42
CA VAL A 255 -0.89 -1.97 -4.10
C VAL A 255 -0.13 -3.29 -4.21
N VAL A 256 0.86 -3.46 -3.34
CA VAL A 256 1.66 -4.69 -3.21
C VAL A 256 1.44 -5.27 -1.82
N ARG A 257 1.04 -6.55 -1.76
CA ARG A 257 0.89 -7.30 -0.50
C ARG A 257 1.93 -8.41 -0.41
N GLY A 258 2.39 -8.68 0.82
CA GLY A 258 3.06 -9.92 1.13
C GLY A 258 2.10 -11.10 1.00
N GLU A 259 2.62 -12.26 0.58
CA GLU A 259 1.84 -13.50 0.55
C GLU A 259 1.71 -14.05 1.96
N ALA A 260 0.48 -14.36 2.36
CA ALA A 260 0.17 -14.98 3.64
C ALA A 260 -0.87 -16.08 3.46
N GLU A 261 -0.68 -17.19 4.13
CA GLU A 261 -1.57 -18.34 4.16
C GLU A 261 -2.05 -18.59 5.59
N ILE A 262 -3.34 -18.92 5.73
CA ILE A 262 -3.93 -19.30 7.02
C ILE A 262 -4.00 -20.82 7.04
N VAL A 263 -3.32 -21.44 8.01
CA VAL A 263 -3.30 -22.88 8.23
C VAL A 263 -4.00 -23.18 9.56
N GLU A 264 -5.00 -24.04 9.53
CA GLU A 264 -5.68 -24.53 10.74
C GLU A 264 -5.17 -25.92 11.13
N ASP A 265 -4.89 -26.13 12.40
CA ASP A 265 -4.53 -27.43 12.94
C ASP A 265 -5.78 -28.22 13.32
N LYS A 266 -5.60 -29.54 13.58
CA LYS A 266 -6.70 -30.44 14.00
C LYS A 266 -7.32 -30.08 15.37
N ALA A 267 -6.66 -29.26 16.15
CA ALA A 267 -7.11 -28.80 17.47
C ALA A 267 -7.88 -27.45 17.41
N GLY A 268 -8.05 -26.86 16.22
CA GLY A 268 -8.76 -25.62 15.99
C GLY A 268 -7.92 -24.37 16.32
N TYR A 269 -6.60 -24.48 16.27
CA TYR A 269 -5.72 -23.32 16.30
C TYR A 269 -5.37 -22.91 14.88
N SER A 270 -5.44 -21.61 14.62
CA SER A 270 -5.04 -21.04 13.33
C SER A 270 -3.64 -20.42 13.44
N THR A 271 -2.87 -20.56 12.37
CA THR A 271 -1.53 -19.98 12.21
C THR A 271 -1.51 -19.22 10.88
N ILE A 272 -1.02 -17.98 10.89
CA ILE A 272 -0.77 -17.22 9.67
C ILE A 272 0.71 -17.38 9.32
N ILE A 273 1.00 -17.88 8.12
CA ILE A 273 2.34 -18.06 7.60
C ILE A 273 2.55 -17.04 6.48
N VAL A 274 3.48 -16.11 6.68
CA VAL A 274 3.86 -15.12 5.66
C VAL A 274 5.08 -15.66 4.90
N SER A 275 4.93 -15.88 3.60
CA SER A 275 5.95 -16.44 2.72
C SER A 275 6.65 -15.41 1.83
N SER A 276 6.15 -14.19 1.75
CA SER A 276 6.80 -13.08 1.05
C SER A 276 6.43 -11.74 1.70
N ILE A 277 7.27 -10.73 1.50
CA ILE A 277 7.02 -9.35 1.96
C ILE A 277 7.10 -8.39 0.78
N PRO A 278 6.43 -7.23 0.82
CA PRO A 278 6.52 -6.24 -0.23
C PRO A 278 7.96 -5.79 -0.49
N PHE A 279 8.24 -5.46 -1.75
CA PHE A 279 9.59 -5.05 -2.18
C PHE A 279 10.10 -3.84 -1.39
N ARG A 280 11.36 -3.90 -0.93
CA ARG A 280 12.04 -2.89 -0.10
C ARG A 280 11.46 -2.73 1.30
N VAL A 281 10.66 -3.64 1.78
CA VAL A 281 10.27 -3.69 3.19
C VAL A 281 11.35 -4.43 3.97
N ASN A 282 11.78 -3.86 5.09
CA ASN A 282 12.68 -4.51 6.03
C ASN A 282 11.88 -5.54 6.84
N LYS A 283 12.33 -6.82 6.82
CA LYS A 283 11.60 -7.93 7.47
C LYS A 283 11.62 -7.80 9.00
N ALA A 284 12.76 -7.44 9.58
CA ALA A 284 12.87 -7.28 11.04
C ALA A 284 12.01 -6.12 11.56
N GLU A 285 11.99 -4.96 10.85
CA GLU A 285 11.11 -3.84 11.19
C GLU A 285 9.63 -4.20 11.07
N LEU A 286 9.26 -4.99 10.06
CA LEU A 286 7.89 -5.49 9.91
C LEU A 286 7.49 -6.36 11.12
N ILE A 287 8.33 -7.31 11.50
CA ILE A 287 8.11 -8.18 12.67
C ILE A 287 7.99 -7.35 13.95
N MET A 288 8.88 -6.38 14.16
CA MET A 288 8.81 -5.47 15.31
C MET A 288 7.50 -4.66 15.33
N SER A 289 7.07 -4.15 14.17
CA SER A 289 5.81 -3.40 14.08
C SER A 289 4.59 -4.25 14.45
N ILE A 290 4.58 -5.54 14.06
CA ILE A 290 3.53 -6.49 14.45
C ILE A 290 3.57 -6.72 15.98
N ALA A 291 4.75 -6.94 16.56
CA ALA A 291 4.93 -7.13 18.00
C ALA A 291 4.47 -5.89 18.80
N ASP A 292 4.76 -4.68 18.31
CA ASP A 292 4.34 -3.42 18.93
C ASP A 292 2.82 -3.27 18.94
N LEU A 293 2.11 -3.64 17.87
CA LEU A 293 0.65 -3.63 17.84
C LEU A 293 0.04 -4.56 18.89
N VAL A 294 0.66 -5.72 19.13
CA VAL A 294 0.22 -6.67 20.17
C VAL A 294 0.51 -6.12 21.57
N ARG A 295 1.71 -5.58 21.80
CA ARG A 295 2.12 -4.98 23.06
C ARG A 295 1.24 -3.79 23.46
N ASP A 296 0.91 -2.95 22.48
CA ASP A 296 0.04 -1.78 22.66
C ASP A 296 -1.46 -2.16 22.79
N LYS A 297 -1.80 -3.45 22.74
CA LYS A 297 -3.18 -3.97 22.74
C LYS A 297 -4.07 -3.40 21.63
N LYS A 298 -3.47 -3.01 20.52
CA LYS A 298 -4.19 -2.57 19.31
C LYS A 298 -4.63 -3.75 18.45
N LEU A 299 -3.91 -4.87 18.55
CA LEU A 299 -4.21 -6.13 17.89
C LEU A 299 -4.24 -7.25 18.93
N GLU A 300 -5.42 -7.84 19.10
CA GLU A 300 -5.64 -9.00 19.95
C GLU A 300 -5.70 -10.28 19.10
N GLY A 301 -5.58 -11.44 19.75
CA GLY A 301 -5.69 -12.73 19.05
C GLY A 301 -4.36 -13.38 18.67
N ILE A 302 -3.24 -12.68 18.68
CA ILE A 302 -1.91 -13.27 18.46
C ILE A 302 -1.42 -13.90 19.76
N LYS A 303 -0.96 -15.15 19.69
CA LYS A 303 -0.35 -15.89 20.79
C LYS A 303 1.16 -15.81 20.75
N ASP A 304 1.75 -16.01 19.58
CA ASP A 304 3.20 -16.03 19.39
C ASP A 304 3.56 -15.53 17.98
N LEU A 305 4.78 -14.96 17.85
CA LEU A 305 5.31 -14.43 16.61
C LEU A 305 6.76 -14.86 16.47
N ARG A 306 7.06 -15.64 15.43
CA ARG A 306 8.41 -16.17 15.18
C ARG A 306 8.85 -15.90 13.75
N ASP A 307 10.14 -15.64 13.59
CA ASP A 307 10.82 -15.65 12.30
C ASP A 307 11.53 -16.99 12.12
N GLU A 308 11.02 -17.79 11.20
CA GLU A 308 11.58 -19.09 10.80
C GLU A 308 12.26 -19.02 9.42
N SER A 309 12.55 -17.79 8.95
CA SER A 309 13.16 -17.60 7.63
C SER A 309 14.57 -18.18 7.60
N THR A 310 14.87 -18.84 6.49
CA THR A 310 16.20 -19.32 6.16
C THR A 310 16.63 -18.71 4.83
N LYS A 311 16.61 -19.48 3.76
CA LYS A 311 16.78 -19.02 2.39
C LYS A 311 15.49 -18.38 1.86
N ASP A 312 14.36 -18.92 2.30
CA ASP A 312 13.03 -18.43 1.96
C ASP A 312 12.42 -17.73 3.18
N ILE A 313 11.62 -16.69 2.93
CA ILE A 313 10.91 -15.96 3.97
C ILE A 313 9.84 -16.85 4.58
N ARG A 314 9.83 -16.94 5.91
CA ARG A 314 8.83 -17.67 6.67
C ARG A 314 8.59 -17.00 8.02
N ILE A 315 7.62 -16.07 8.09
CA ILE A 315 7.20 -15.47 9.35
C ILE A 315 5.95 -16.23 9.82
N VAL A 316 6.00 -16.76 11.04
CA VAL A 316 4.93 -17.58 11.64
C VAL A 316 4.24 -16.79 12.74
N ILE A 317 2.93 -16.61 12.63
CA ILE A 317 2.08 -15.89 13.57
C ILE A 317 1.05 -16.88 14.12
N GLU A 318 1.29 -17.41 15.34
CA GLU A 318 0.34 -18.30 16.00
C GLU A 318 -0.80 -17.51 16.65
N LEU A 319 -2.03 -17.93 16.43
CA LEU A 319 -3.19 -17.29 16.98
C LEU A 319 -3.71 -17.97 18.25
N LYS A 320 -4.38 -17.22 19.11
CA LYS A 320 -5.10 -17.76 20.28
C LYS A 320 -6.29 -18.58 19.80
N LYS A 321 -6.72 -19.54 20.60
CA LYS A 321 -7.90 -20.35 20.30
C LYS A 321 -9.14 -19.44 20.18
N GLY A 322 -9.87 -19.58 19.07
CA GLY A 322 -11.06 -18.78 18.77
C GLY A 322 -10.78 -17.41 18.16
N ALA A 323 -9.53 -17.06 17.87
CA ALA A 323 -9.22 -15.84 17.13
C ALA A 323 -9.57 -16.01 15.64
N TYR A 324 -10.21 -15.00 15.06
CA TYR A 324 -10.56 -14.97 13.63
C TYR A 324 -9.33 -14.61 12.79
N ALA A 325 -8.68 -15.63 12.23
CA ALA A 325 -7.41 -15.48 11.49
C ALA A 325 -7.50 -14.47 10.35
N GLN A 326 -8.62 -14.46 9.60
CA GLN A 326 -8.80 -13.52 8.49
C GLN A 326 -8.85 -12.06 8.97
N ASN A 327 -9.49 -11.79 10.12
CA ASN A 327 -9.56 -10.44 10.68
C ASN A 327 -8.18 -9.96 11.16
N VAL A 328 -7.41 -10.86 11.80
CA VAL A 328 -6.03 -10.56 12.20
C VAL A 328 -5.17 -10.23 10.96
N LEU A 329 -5.26 -11.05 9.91
CA LEU A 329 -4.52 -10.82 8.66
C LEU A 329 -4.94 -9.49 7.99
N ASN A 330 -6.23 -9.19 7.93
CA ASN A 330 -6.75 -7.94 7.39
C ASN A 330 -6.26 -6.72 8.20
N PHE A 331 -6.18 -6.86 9.52
CA PHE A 331 -5.63 -5.82 10.39
C PHE A 331 -4.13 -5.61 10.12
N LEU A 332 -3.37 -6.68 9.93
CA LEU A 332 -1.94 -6.60 9.59
C LEU A 332 -1.72 -5.90 8.25
N TYR A 333 -2.50 -6.21 7.22
CA TYR A 333 -2.42 -5.50 5.94
C TYR A 333 -2.72 -4.00 6.08
N LYS A 334 -3.68 -3.62 6.91
CA LYS A 334 -4.08 -2.22 7.10
C LYS A 334 -3.10 -1.39 7.93
N HIS A 335 -2.45 -2.01 8.93
CA HIS A 335 -1.70 -1.29 9.96
C HIS A 335 -0.20 -1.57 9.97
N THR A 336 0.30 -2.41 9.06
CA THR A 336 1.72 -2.70 8.91
C THR A 336 2.14 -2.60 7.44
N ARG A 337 3.45 -2.63 7.19
CA ARG A 337 4.02 -2.66 5.84
C ARG A 337 3.90 -4.03 5.14
N LEU A 338 3.07 -4.95 5.64
CA LEU A 338 2.71 -6.18 4.92
C LEU A 338 1.89 -5.88 3.66
N GLU A 339 1.21 -4.72 3.60
CA GLU A 339 0.68 -4.08 2.40
C GLU A 339 1.35 -2.72 2.25
N GLU A 340 1.95 -2.46 1.09
CA GLU A 340 2.66 -1.21 0.79
C GLU A 340 2.35 -0.76 -0.64
N PRO A 341 1.99 0.50 -0.90
CA PRO A 341 1.85 1.00 -2.26
C PRO A 341 3.23 1.19 -2.92
N PHE A 342 3.43 0.63 -4.09
CA PHE A 342 4.60 0.93 -4.92
C PHE A 342 4.28 2.05 -5.89
N HIS A 343 4.97 3.18 -5.75
CA HIS A 343 4.77 4.36 -6.58
C HIS A 343 5.73 4.38 -7.77
N PHE A 344 5.20 4.33 -8.98
CA PHE A 344 5.95 4.49 -10.23
C PHE A 344 6.35 5.94 -10.43
N ASN A 345 7.59 6.15 -10.79
CA ASN A 345 8.10 7.40 -11.33
C ASN A 345 9.21 7.06 -12.34
N LEU A 346 8.81 6.84 -13.59
CA LEU A 346 9.68 6.35 -14.65
C LEU A 346 10.48 7.51 -15.27
N VAL A 347 11.48 7.99 -14.54
CA VAL A 347 12.36 9.07 -14.97
C VAL A 347 13.74 8.50 -15.31
N ALA A 348 14.24 8.78 -16.49
CA ALA A 348 15.58 8.41 -16.97
C ALA A 348 16.21 9.52 -17.80
N LEU A 349 17.53 9.45 -18.00
CA LEU A 349 18.25 10.37 -18.87
C LEU A 349 18.18 9.89 -20.31
N VAL A 350 17.60 10.70 -21.17
CA VAL A 350 17.62 10.55 -22.64
C VAL A 350 18.54 11.63 -23.19
N ASP A 351 19.64 11.22 -23.77
CA ASP A 351 20.70 12.13 -24.28
C ASP A 351 21.11 13.18 -23.22
N GLY A 352 21.25 12.76 -21.95
CA GLY A 352 21.62 13.61 -20.82
C GLY A 352 20.50 14.47 -20.23
N VAL A 353 19.28 14.43 -20.79
CA VAL A 353 18.12 15.20 -20.31
C VAL A 353 17.16 14.30 -19.54
N PRO A 354 16.78 14.64 -18.30
CA PRO A 354 15.81 13.85 -17.54
C PRO A 354 14.40 13.95 -18.14
N GLN A 355 13.79 12.81 -18.42
CA GLN A 355 12.45 12.70 -18.98
C GLN A 355 11.62 11.66 -18.23
N THR A 356 10.33 11.97 -18.05
CA THR A 356 9.33 10.97 -17.60
C THR A 356 8.75 10.29 -18.82
N LEU A 357 8.87 8.98 -18.91
CA LEU A 357 8.52 8.22 -20.10
C LEU A 357 7.58 7.05 -19.75
N GLY A 358 6.72 6.67 -20.70
CA GLY A 358 5.93 5.44 -20.60
C GLY A 358 6.74 4.19 -20.99
N LEU A 359 6.19 3.01 -20.71
CA LEU A 359 6.82 1.72 -20.98
C LEU A 359 7.27 1.57 -22.44
N LYS A 360 6.43 1.95 -23.41
CA LYS A 360 6.73 1.89 -24.84
C LYS A 360 8.00 2.68 -25.17
N SER A 361 8.10 3.92 -24.72
CA SER A 361 9.25 4.79 -24.98
C SER A 361 10.55 4.25 -24.39
N PHE A 362 10.49 3.59 -23.21
CA PHE A 362 11.67 2.92 -22.66
C PHE A 362 12.20 1.81 -23.58
N LEU A 363 11.30 0.99 -24.13
CA LEU A 363 11.68 -0.08 -25.04
C LEU A 363 12.13 0.46 -26.41
N GLU A 364 11.51 1.54 -26.89
CA GLU A 364 11.94 2.22 -28.13
C GLU A 364 13.36 2.77 -28.04
N GLU A 365 13.70 3.47 -26.96
CA GLU A 365 15.06 3.98 -26.73
C GLU A 365 16.08 2.85 -26.55
N PHE A 366 15.71 1.76 -25.89
CA PHE A 366 16.56 0.57 -25.82
C PHE A 366 16.80 -0.03 -27.22
N VAL A 367 15.75 -0.21 -28.04
CA VAL A 367 15.87 -0.73 -29.41
C VAL A 367 16.72 0.21 -30.28
N LYS A 368 16.58 1.53 -30.13
CA LYS A 368 17.40 2.53 -30.80
C LYS A 368 18.87 2.35 -30.41
N HIS A 369 19.18 2.25 -29.13
CA HIS A 369 20.54 1.98 -28.65
C HIS A 369 21.11 0.68 -29.22
N ARG A 370 20.33 -0.41 -29.24
CA ARG A 370 20.78 -1.68 -29.83
C ARG A 370 21.10 -1.56 -31.33
N LYS A 371 20.32 -0.80 -32.08
CA LYS A 371 20.59 -0.55 -33.51
C LYS A 371 21.95 0.15 -33.70
N ASP A 372 22.22 1.16 -32.89
CA ASP A 372 23.50 1.90 -32.96
C ASP A 372 24.68 1.01 -32.58
N VAL A 373 24.56 0.22 -31.49
CA VAL A 373 25.59 -0.73 -31.07
C VAL A 373 25.88 -1.77 -32.16
N ILE A 374 24.84 -2.38 -32.77
CA ILE A 374 25.02 -3.38 -33.83
C ILE A 374 25.62 -2.75 -35.09
N LYS A 375 25.19 -1.55 -35.47
CA LYS A 375 25.78 -0.83 -36.62
C LYS A 375 27.26 -0.56 -36.40
N ARG A 376 27.65 0.04 -35.28
CA ARG A 376 29.04 0.39 -34.96
C ARG A 376 29.94 -0.84 -34.86
N ARG A 377 29.50 -1.91 -34.15
CA ARG A 377 30.30 -3.14 -34.11
C ARG A 377 30.46 -3.78 -35.49
N THR A 378 29.45 -3.70 -36.38
CA THR A 378 29.53 -4.24 -37.73
C THR A 378 30.49 -3.40 -38.58
N GLU A 379 30.47 -2.08 -38.45
CA GLU A 379 31.45 -1.18 -39.09
C GLU A 379 32.88 -1.48 -38.64
N PHE A 380 33.07 -1.72 -37.31
CA PHE A 380 34.36 -2.12 -36.75
C PHE A 380 34.84 -3.47 -37.29
N ASP A 381 33.96 -4.48 -37.26
CA ASP A 381 34.27 -5.83 -37.76
C ASP A 381 34.54 -5.80 -39.28
N LEU A 382 33.82 -4.98 -40.06
CA LEU A 382 34.04 -4.78 -41.49
C LEU A 382 35.42 -4.13 -41.77
N ALA A 383 35.74 -3.08 -41.02
CA ALA A 383 37.07 -2.44 -41.17
C ALA A 383 38.22 -3.42 -40.90
N LYS A 384 38.08 -4.22 -39.82
CA LYS A 384 39.06 -5.26 -39.48
C LYS A 384 39.12 -6.39 -40.51
N ALA A 385 37.99 -6.79 -41.07
CA ALA A 385 37.91 -7.81 -42.10
C ALA A 385 38.53 -7.32 -43.41
N LEU A 386 38.27 -6.06 -43.81
CA LEU A 386 38.91 -5.42 -45.00
C LEU A 386 40.42 -5.30 -44.86
N ASP A 387 40.88 -4.93 -43.67
CA ASP A 387 42.32 -4.91 -43.37
C ASP A 387 42.96 -6.29 -43.50
N ARG A 388 42.31 -7.33 -42.99
CA ARG A 388 42.80 -8.70 -43.11
C ARG A 388 42.75 -9.21 -44.54
N GLU A 389 41.66 -8.92 -45.27
CA GLU A 389 41.51 -9.25 -46.69
C GLU A 389 42.62 -8.63 -47.52
N HIS A 390 42.91 -7.33 -47.28
CA HIS A 390 43.99 -6.62 -47.97
C HIS A 390 45.35 -7.30 -47.81
N ILE A 391 45.68 -7.72 -46.57
CA ILE A 391 46.92 -8.44 -46.28
C ILE A 391 46.94 -9.82 -46.95
N LEU A 392 45.89 -10.60 -46.83
CA LEU A 392 45.76 -11.94 -47.41
C LEU A 392 45.81 -11.92 -48.93
N ALA A 393 45.18 -10.94 -49.58
CA ALA A 393 45.23 -10.72 -51.02
C ALA A 393 46.70 -10.44 -51.51
N GLY A 394 47.43 -9.63 -50.71
CA GLY A 394 48.86 -9.40 -50.96
C GLY A 394 49.70 -10.65 -50.82
N LEU A 395 49.47 -11.48 -49.76
CA LEU A 395 50.18 -12.72 -49.55
C LEU A 395 49.84 -13.76 -50.64
N LYS A 396 48.58 -13.87 -51.09
CA LYS A 396 48.22 -14.74 -52.23
C LYS A 396 48.97 -14.34 -53.48
N LYS A 397 48.94 -13.06 -53.87
CA LYS A 397 49.68 -12.51 -55.01
C LYS A 397 51.21 -12.74 -54.89
N ALA A 398 51.72 -12.63 -53.65
CA ALA A 398 53.13 -12.91 -53.40
C ALA A 398 53.52 -14.38 -53.60
N LEU A 399 52.63 -15.30 -53.19
CA LEU A 399 52.82 -16.73 -53.40
C LEU A 399 52.74 -17.14 -54.88
N ASP A 400 51.94 -16.42 -55.69
CA ASP A 400 51.86 -16.63 -57.13
C ASP A 400 53.16 -16.18 -57.85
N HIS A 401 53.95 -15.23 -57.33
CA HIS A 401 55.20 -14.71 -57.82
C HIS A 401 56.42 -14.98 -56.93
N ILE A 402 56.35 -16.07 -56.14
CA ILE A 402 57.26 -16.28 -55.01
C ILE A 402 58.72 -16.34 -55.39
N ASP A 403 59.03 -16.96 -56.51
CA ASP A 403 60.42 -17.08 -56.99
C ASP A 403 61.02 -15.71 -57.34
N GLU A 404 60.24 -14.85 -57.98
CA GLU A 404 60.65 -13.48 -58.35
C GLU A 404 60.90 -12.61 -57.13
N ILE A 405 59.94 -12.72 -56.13
CA ILE A 405 60.02 -12.02 -54.87
C ILE A 405 61.27 -12.44 -54.07
N ILE A 406 61.54 -13.76 -53.97
CA ILE A 406 62.73 -14.26 -53.28
C ILE A 406 64.00 -13.73 -53.93
N LYS A 407 64.05 -13.68 -55.25
CA LYS A 407 65.22 -13.11 -56.01
C LYS A 407 65.39 -11.62 -55.68
N LEU A 408 64.31 -10.86 -55.64
CA LEU A 408 64.38 -9.43 -55.33
C LEU A 408 64.87 -9.20 -53.90
N ILE A 409 64.30 -9.93 -52.91
CA ILE A 409 64.67 -9.85 -51.47
C ILE A 409 66.18 -10.21 -51.31
N LYS A 410 66.68 -11.29 -51.96
CA LYS A 410 68.10 -11.70 -51.90
C LYS A 410 69.02 -10.67 -52.53
N LYS A 411 68.56 -9.91 -53.51
CA LYS A 411 69.34 -8.86 -54.20
C LYS A 411 69.37 -7.54 -53.40
N SER A 412 68.45 -7.29 -52.57
CA SER A 412 68.36 -6.08 -51.74
C SER A 412 69.35 -6.11 -50.58
N LYS A 413 70.04 -5.01 -50.32
CA LYS A 413 71.04 -4.89 -49.21
C LYS A 413 70.36 -4.63 -47.83
N THR A 414 69.20 -4.01 -47.83
CA THR A 414 68.44 -3.65 -46.61
C THR A 414 66.95 -4.05 -46.74
N VAL A 415 66.28 -4.17 -45.62
CA VAL A 415 64.83 -4.47 -45.57
C VAL A 415 64.05 -3.33 -46.27
N ASP A 416 64.44 -2.08 -46.10
CA ASP A 416 63.80 -0.92 -46.73
C ASP A 416 63.99 -0.91 -48.29
N GLU A 417 65.15 -1.34 -48.81
CA GLU A 417 65.31 -1.54 -50.27
C GLU A 417 64.44 -2.67 -50.81
N ALA A 418 64.28 -3.78 -50.04
CA ALA A 418 63.39 -4.86 -50.41
C ALA A 418 61.93 -4.42 -50.40
N ARG A 419 61.50 -3.65 -49.38
CA ARG A 419 60.16 -3.06 -49.29
C ARG A 419 59.90 -2.16 -50.50
N ALA A 420 60.80 -1.21 -50.80
CA ALA A 420 60.67 -0.30 -51.94
C ALA A 420 60.57 -1.06 -53.25
N GLY A 421 61.40 -2.14 -53.43
CA GLY A 421 61.32 -3.02 -54.57
C GLY A 421 60.00 -3.73 -54.75
N LEU A 422 59.49 -4.31 -53.68
CA LEU A 422 58.15 -4.96 -53.69
C LEU A 422 57.05 -3.98 -54.10
N ILE A 423 57.09 -2.76 -53.59
CA ILE A 423 56.07 -1.73 -53.90
C ILE A 423 56.17 -1.33 -55.37
N LYS A 424 57.39 -1.10 -55.86
CA LYS A 424 57.67 -0.62 -57.23
C LYS A 424 57.36 -1.68 -58.27
N GLU A 425 57.87 -2.89 -58.10
CA GLU A 425 57.82 -3.95 -59.14
C GLU A 425 56.50 -4.70 -59.15
N PHE A 426 55.95 -5.01 -57.95
CA PHE A 426 54.75 -5.82 -57.85
C PHE A 426 53.47 -4.99 -57.47
N LYS A 427 53.62 -3.67 -57.27
CA LYS A 427 52.54 -2.75 -56.93
C LYS A 427 51.81 -3.20 -55.59
N PHE A 428 52.57 -3.70 -54.60
CA PHE A 428 52.05 -3.96 -53.26
C PHE A 428 51.94 -2.64 -52.53
N SER A 429 50.98 -2.59 -51.59
CA SER A 429 50.91 -1.52 -50.58
C SER A 429 52.11 -1.71 -49.61
N GLU A 430 52.46 -0.66 -48.88
CA GLU A 430 53.46 -0.74 -47.82
C GLU A 430 53.12 -1.81 -46.76
N ARG A 431 51.85 -1.88 -46.37
CA ARG A 431 51.32 -2.89 -45.40
C ARG A 431 51.47 -4.31 -45.95
N GLN A 432 51.12 -4.53 -47.22
CA GLN A 432 51.35 -5.81 -47.92
C GLN A 432 52.86 -6.18 -48.04
N ALA A 433 53.70 -5.23 -48.40
CA ALA A 433 55.13 -5.46 -48.49
C ALA A 433 55.76 -5.85 -47.14
N ASN A 434 55.35 -5.18 -46.04
CA ASN A 434 55.80 -5.53 -44.71
C ASN A 434 55.33 -6.93 -44.32
N ALA A 435 54.06 -7.28 -44.57
CA ALA A 435 53.51 -8.63 -44.25
C ALA A 435 54.21 -9.75 -45.06
N ILE A 436 54.64 -9.46 -46.30
CA ILE A 436 55.43 -10.37 -47.14
C ILE A 436 56.86 -10.55 -46.57
N LEU A 437 57.53 -9.48 -46.15
CA LEU A 437 58.87 -9.53 -45.56
C LEU A 437 58.89 -10.23 -44.21
N GLU A 438 57.79 -10.17 -43.43
CA GLU A 438 57.63 -10.89 -42.17
C GLU A 438 57.18 -12.36 -42.35
N MET A 439 56.91 -12.79 -43.58
CA MET A 439 56.40 -14.11 -43.87
C MET A 439 57.43 -15.20 -43.57
N ARG A 440 57.05 -16.15 -42.70
CA ARG A 440 57.93 -17.30 -42.39
C ARG A 440 58.00 -18.25 -43.56
N LEU A 441 59.22 -18.80 -43.85
CA LEU A 441 59.40 -19.77 -44.90
C LEU A 441 58.48 -20.98 -44.88
N GLN A 442 58.04 -21.38 -43.75
CA GLN A 442 57.05 -22.41 -43.57
C GLN A 442 55.70 -22.18 -44.33
N LYS A 443 55.33 -20.92 -44.55
CA LYS A 443 54.12 -20.55 -45.31
C LYS A 443 54.23 -20.76 -46.82
N LEU A 444 55.38 -21.12 -47.33
CA LEU A 444 55.61 -21.47 -48.74
C LEU A 444 55.19 -22.91 -49.07
N ALA A 445 54.92 -23.76 -48.06
CA ALA A 445 54.50 -25.15 -48.29
C ALA A 445 53.03 -25.13 -48.85
N GLY A 446 52.80 -26.10 -49.78
CA GLY A 446 51.58 -26.13 -50.56
C GLY A 446 50.28 -26.22 -49.64
N LEU A 447 50.37 -26.87 -48.49
CA LEU A 447 49.24 -26.91 -47.48
C LEU A 447 49.00 -25.54 -46.87
N GLU A 448 50.02 -24.76 -46.60
CA GLU A 448 49.90 -23.42 -46.01
C GLU A 448 49.38 -22.40 -47.04
N ARG A 449 49.71 -22.55 -48.31
CA ARG A 449 49.18 -21.76 -49.45
C ARG A 449 47.63 -21.96 -49.50
N LYS A 450 47.17 -23.21 -49.45
CA LYS A 450 45.70 -23.50 -49.42
C LYS A 450 45.03 -22.86 -48.23
N LYS A 451 45.61 -22.87 -47.04
CA LYS A 451 45.03 -22.20 -45.84
C LYS A 451 44.90 -20.70 -46.06
N ILE A 452 45.80 -20.05 -46.70
CA ILE A 452 45.72 -18.62 -47.03
C ILE A 452 44.59 -18.35 -48.04
N GLU A 453 44.42 -19.20 -49.03
CA GLU A 453 43.31 -19.12 -49.99
C GLU A 453 41.95 -19.36 -49.33
N ASP A 454 41.83 -20.41 -48.52
CA ASP A 454 40.59 -20.73 -47.76
C ASP A 454 40.23 -19.60 -46.77
N GLU A 455 41.23 -19.02 -46.06
CA GLU A 455 41.04 -17.88 -45.17
C GLU A 455 40.59 -16.63 -45.92
N LEU A 456 41.19 -16.35 -47.12
CA LEU A 456 40.81 -15.23 -47.97
C LEU A 456 39.36 -15.34 -48.45
N ASP A 457 38.92 -16.50 -48.87
CA ASP A 457 37.55 -16.72 -49.33
C ASP A 457 36.58 -16.61 -48.18
N ALA A 458 36.88 -17.14 -46.98
CA ALA A 458 36.07 -16.99 -45.77
C ALA A 458 35.93 -15.51 -45.36
N ILE A 459 37.04 -14.74 -45.43
CA ILE A 459 36.99 -13.29 -45.10
C ILE A 459 36.14 -12.51 -46.11
N ARG A 460 36.20 -12.87 -47.40
CA ARG A 460 35.39 -12.24 -48.46
C ARG A 460 33.88 -12.50 -48.25
N GLU A 461 33.50 -13.71 -47.91
CA GLU A 461 32.12 -14.00 -47.56
C GLU A 461 31.70 -13.24 -46.31
N LEU A 462 32.54 -13.13 -45.27
CA LEU A 462 32.29 -12.31 -44.10
C LEU A 462 32.09 -10.83 -44.44
N ILE A 463 32.96 -10.25 -45.31
CA ILE A 463 32.84 -8.85 -45.78
C ILE A 463 31.52 -8.63 -46.51
N LYS A 464 31.12 -9.57 -47.35
CA LYS A 464 29.83 -9.51 -48.04
C LYS A 464 28.66 -9.51 -47.07
N ASP A 465 28.66 -10.40 -46.06
CA ASP A 465 27.60 -10.44 -45.02
C ASP A 465 27.59 -9.16 -44.18
N LEU A 466 28.76 -8.65 -43.73
CA LEU A 466 28.83 -7.41 -42.94
C LEU A 466 28.36 -6.19 -43.73
N ARG A 467 28.61 -6.12 -45.04
CA ARG A 467 28.05 -5.07 -45.91
C ARG A 467 26.53 -5.20 -46.05
N ASP A 468 26.02 -6.41 -46.28
CA ASP A 468 24.55 -6.64 -46.29
C ASP A 468 23.87 -6.22 -44.98
N ILE A 469 24.51 -6.47 -43.83
CA ILE A 469 23.98 -6.01 -42.52
C ILE A 469 23.86 -4.49 -42.49
N LEU A 470 24.84 -3.75 -43.03
CA LEU A 470 24.84 -2.27 -43.02
C LEU A 470 23.89 -1.67 -44.05
N GLU A 471 23.73 -2.29 -45.20
CA GLU A 471 22.98 -1.78 -46.36
C GLU A 471 21.51 -2.16 -46.28
N ASN A 472 21.17 -3.33 -45.70
CA ASN A 472 19.82 -3.85 -45.65
C ASN A 472 19.11 -3.49 -44.34
N PRO A 473 18.11 -2.60 -44.37
CA PRO A 473 17.41 -2.12 -43.15
C PRO A 473 16.66 -3.20 -42.34
N LYS A 474 16.46 -4.40 -42.94
CA LYS A 474 15.79 -5.52 -42.24
C LYS A 474 16.75 -6.41 -41.44
N ARG A 475 18.05 -6.33 -41.70
CA ARG A 475 19.06 -7.19 -41.07
C ARG A 475 19.28 -6.85 -39.59
N ILE A 476 19.50 -5.59 -39.26
CA ILE A 476 19.76 -5.16 -37.89
C ILE A 476 18.58 -5.51 -36.97
N PRO A 477 17.30 -5.21 -37.30
CA PRO A 477 16.17 -5.66 -36.50
C PRO A 477 16.11 -7.17 -36.30
N LYS A 478 16.41 -7.97 -37.32
CA LYS A 478 16.49 -9.43 -37.20
C LYS A 478 17.58 -9.87 -36.21
N ILE A 479 18.77 -9.28 -36.28
CA ILE A 479 19.89 -9.58 -35.36
C ILE A 479 19.49 -9.23 -33.90
N ILE A 480 18.81 -8.09 -33.67
CA ILE A 480 18.32 -7.71 -32.34
C ILE A 480 17.41 -8.79 -31.81
N LYS A 481 16.46 -9.28 -32.59
CA LYS A 481 15.53 -10.34 -32.17
C LYS A 481 16.26 -11.64 -31.86
N ASP A 482 17.12 -12.10 -32.76
CA ASP A 482 17.85 -13.34 -32.59
C ASP A 482 18.73 -13.31 -31.32
N GLU A 483 19.39 -12.18 -31.04
CA GLU A 483 20.18 -11.98 -29.82
C GLU A 483 19.30 -11.95 -28.54
N LEU A 484 18.16 -11.25 -28.57
CA LEU A 484 17.23 -11.19 -27.45
C LEU A 484 16.63 -12.56 -27.14
N VAL A 485 16.24 -13.33 -28.16
CA VAL A 485 15.74 -14.71 -28.01
C VAL A 485 16.81 -15.59 -27.38
N ALA A 486 18.05 -15.53 -27.85
CA ALA A 486 19.16 -16.30 -27.27
C ALA A 486 19.42 -15.93 -25.79
N ILE A 487 19.30 -14.64 -25.41
CA ILE A 487 19.40 -14.19 -24.03
C ILE A 487 18.21 -14.72 -23.20
N ARG A 488 16.99 -14.71 -23.75
CA ARG A 488 15.80 -15.29 -23.11
C ARG A 488 15.99 -16.76 -22.81
N GLU A 489 16.41 -17.56 -23.78
CA GLU A 489 16.65 -19.00 -23.59
C GLU A 489 17.70 -19.31 -22.51
N LYS A 490 18.69 -18.42 -22.38
CA LYS A 490 19.81 -18.59 -21.45
C LYS A 490 19.49 -18.17 -20.01
N PHE A 491 18.63 -17.15 -19.79
CA PHE A 491 18.48 -16.47 -18.51
C PHE A 491 17.03 -16.32 -18.03
N ALA A 492 16.02 -16.61 -18.85
CA ALA A 492 14.62 -16.49 -18.40
C ALA A 492 14.32 -17.47 -17.27
N ASP A 493 13.57 -16.98 -16.29
CA ASP A 493 13.09 -17.72 -15.15
C ASP A 493 11.59 -17.42 -14.92
N GLU A 494 10.99 -18.17 -14.00
CA GLU A 494 9.59 -17.96 -13.65
C GLU A 494 9.37 -16.63 -12.92
N ARG A 495 8.18 -16.07 -13.12
CA ARG A 495 7.71 -14.88 -12.40
C ARG A 495 7.58 -15.18 -10.90
N ARG A 496 8.08 -14.29 -10.06
CA ARG A 496 7.99 -14.39 -8.59
C ARG A 496 6.75 -13.67 -8.03
N THR A 497 6.36 -12.55 -8.63
CA THR A 497 5.23 -11.73 -8.16
C THR A 497 3.92 -12.17 -8.80
N LYS A 498 2.89 -12.48 -8.00
CA LYS A 498 1.54 -12.81 -8.47
C LYS A 498 0.78 -11.54 -8.84
N VAL A 499 -0.12 -11.63 -9.82
CA VAL A 499 -0.89 -10.48 -10.31
C VAL A 499 -2.38 -10.79 -10.31
N PHE A 500 -3.18 -9.98 -9.62
CA PHE A 500 -4.62 -10.06 -9.62
C PHE A 500 -5.24 -8.83 -10.31
N ALA A 501 -6.19 -9.09 -11.23
CA ALA A 501 -6.81 -8.04 -12.04
C ALA A 501 -7.75 -7.13 -11.24
N HIS A 502 -8.34 -7.64 -10.15
CA HIS A 502 -9.22 -6.88 -9.27
C HIS A 502 -8.43 -5.94 -8.34
N GLU A 503 -9.08 -4.89 -7.89
CA GLU A 503 -8.51 -3.98 -6.89
C GLU A 503 -8.34 -4.72 -5.55
N ALA A 504 -7.34 -4.35 -4.78
CA ALA A 504 -7.20 -4.81 -3.40
C ALA A 504 -8.44 -4.36 -2.64
N LYS A 505 -9.15 -5.30 -1.98
CA LYS A 505 -10.24 -4.90 -1.08
C LYS A 505 -9.67 -3.94 -0.05
N SER A 506 -10.20 -2.71 -0.04
CA SER A 506 -9.95 -1.77 1.04
C SER A 506 -10.68 -2.31 2.28
N PHE A 507 -9.94 -2.68 3.31
CA PHE A 507 -10.54 -3.12 4.56
C PHE A 507 -11.09 -1.93 5.33
N SER A 508 -12.41 -1.90 5.54
CA SER A 508 -13.05 -0.98 6.46
C SER A 508 -12.69 -1.36 7.91
N ILE A 509 -12.95 -0.47 8.87
CA ILE A 509 -12.82 -0.83 10.30
C ILE A 509 -13.78 -1.97 10.65
N GLU A 510 -14.92 -2.04 9.98
CA GLU A 510 -15.93 -3.08 10.15
C GLU A 510 -15.46 -4.47 9.73
N ASP A 511 -14.64 -4.56 8.66
CA ASP A 511 -14.10 -5.85 8.20
C ASP A 511 -13.09 -6.48 9.18
N VAL A 512 -12.63 -5.69 10.16
CA VAL A 512 -11.63 -6.09 11.17
C VAL A 512 -12.28 -6.46 12.50
N ILE A 513 -13.48 -5.93 12.80
CA ILE A 513 -14.21 -6.18 14.05
C ILE A 513 -15.24 -7.28 13.83
N PRO A 514 -15.26 -8.37 14.63
CA PRO A 514 -16.27 -9.41 14.50
C PRO A 514 -17.66 -8.84 14.80
N ASP A 515 -18.65 -9.19 13.96
CA ASP A 515 -20.05 -8.78 14.14
C ASP A 515 -20.77 -9.71 15.12
N GLU A 516 -20.35 -9.65 16.40
CA GLU A 516 -20.92 -10.42 17.49
C GLU A 516 -22.04 -9.65 18.20
N GLU A 517 -22.94 -10.38 18.86
CA GLU A 517 -23.93 -9.77 19.71
C GLU A 517 -23.28 -9.11 20.94
N SER A 518 -23.70 -7.90 21.23
CA SER A 518 -23.27 -7.12 22.38
C SER A 518 -24.49 -6.43 23.04
N VAL A 519 -24.42 -6.20 24.33
CA VAL A 519 -25.41 -5.49 25.10
C VAL A 519 -24.96 -4.06 25.38
N LEU A 520 -25.68 -3.09 24.85
CA LEU A 520 -25.52 -1.68 25.20
C LEU A 520 -26.14 -1.41 26.55
N VAL A 521 -25.43 -0.76 27.43
CA VAL A 521 -25.89 -0.26 28.73
C VAL A 521 -25.74 1.25 28.77
N TYR A 522 -26.83 1.96 29.01
CA TYR A 522 -26.87 3.42 29.17
C TYR A 522 -27.52 3.82 30.47
N THR A 523 -26.89 4.76 31.21
CA THR A 523 -27.36 5.19 32.54
C THR A 523 -28.00 6.58 32.53
N SER A 524 -28.80 6.92 33.57
CA SER A 524 -29.40 8.24 33.77
C SER A 524 -28.36 9.35 33.90
N GLY A 525 -27.15 9.04 34.39
CA GLY A 525 -26.01 9.97 34.48
C GLY A 525 -25.25 10.17 33.16
N GLY A 526 -25.74 9.56 32.07
CA GLY A 526 -25.14 9.70 30.75
C GLY A 526 -23.89 8.85 30.51
N TYR A 527 -23.70 7.77 31.26
CA TYR A 527 -22.61 6.82 31.06
C TYR A 527 -23.05 5.68 30.15
N ILE A 528 -22.11 5.28 29.25
CA ILE A 528 -22.39 4.26 28.24
C ILE A 528 -21.26 3.24 28.21
N LYS A 529 -21.61 1.97 28.00
CA LYS A 529 -20.68 0.87 27.72
C LYS A 529 -21.35 -0.19 26.86
N ARG A 530 -20.56 -1.03 26.21
CA ARG A 530 -21.01 -2.31 25.66
C ARG A 530 -20.43 -3.45 26.50
N THR A 531 -21.12 -4.57 26.56
CA THR A 531 -20.67 -5.76 27.29
C THR A 531 -21.16 -7.01 26.57
N HIS A 532 -20.52 -8.14 26.82
CA HIS A 532 -20.87 -9.41 26.19
C HIS A 532 -22.22 -9.90 26.77
N PRO A 533 -23.13 -10.50 25.97
CA PRO A 533 -24.40 -11.01 26.43
C PRO A 533 -24.29 -12.02 27.58
N ASP A 534 -23.23 -12.81 27.62
CA ASP A 534 -22.96 -13.80 28.65
C ASP A 534 -22.85 -13.21 30.08
N GLU A 535 -22.46 -11.93 30.19
CA GLU A 535 -22.40 -11.26 31.49
C GLU A 535 -23.78 -10.98 32.10
N PHE A 536 -24.83 -11.09 31.30
CA PHE A 536 -26.23 -10.92 31.73
C PHE A 536 -27.01 -12.26 31.81
N LYS A 537 -26.35 -13.43 31.74
CA LYS A 537 -26.99 -14.74 31.86
C LYS A 537 -27.69 -14.89 33.22
N LYS A 538 -28.87 -15.51 33.19
CA LYS A 538 -29.78 -15.76 34.35
C LYS A 538 -29.06 -16.46 35.52
N GLN A 539 -29.15 -15.90 36.72
CA GLN A 539 -28.88 -16.63 37.96
C GLN A 539 -30.12 -17.44 38.35
N LYS A 540 -29.92 -18.69 38.79
CA LYS A 540 -30.99 -19.53 39.31
C LYS A 540 -31.57 -18.92 40.60
N ARG A 541 -32.84 -19.16 40.88
CA ARG A 541 -33.54 -18.75 42.12
C ARG A 541 -32.68 -19.04 43.37
N GLY A 542 -32.50 -18.01 44.22
CA GLY A 542 -31.73 -18.11 45.46
C GLY A 542 -30.30 -17.54 45.41
N GLY A 543 -29.85 -16.96 44.26
CA GLY A 543 -28.58 -16.27 44.17
C GLY A 543 -28.59 -14.88 44.85
N VAL A 544 -27.48 -14.49 45.44
CA VAL A 544 -27.25 -13.13 45.95
C VAL A 544 -27.26 -12.18 44.75
N GLY A 545 -28.13 -11.16 44.74
CA GLY A 545 -28.22 -10.17 43.67
C GLY A 545 -26.85 -9.55 43.43
N VAL A 546 -26.42 -9.53 42.13
CA VAL A 546 -25.10 -8.97 41.73
C VAL A 546 -25.29 -7.49 41.45
N ILE A 547 -24.36 -6.66 41.90
CA ILE A 547 -24.27 -5.21 41.58
C ILE A 547 -24.00 -5.08 40.08
N ASP A 548 -24.92 -4.48 39.36
CA ASP A 548 -24.83 -4.36 37.90
C ASP A 548 -23.86 -3.27 37.43
N ILE A 549 -23.66 -2.22 38.21
CA ILE A 549 -22.75 -1.11 37.91
C ILE A 549 -22.29 -0.46 39.22
N ASP A 550 -20.99 -0.16 39.34
CA ASP A 550 -20.46 0.69 40.39
C ASP A 550 -20.79 2.16 40.04
N THR A 551 -22.03 2.57 40.37
CA THR A 551 -22.54 3.95 40.14
C THR A 551 -22.56 4.72 41.46
N LYS A 552 -22.48 6.07 41.35
CA LYS A 552 -22.82 6.94 42.48
C LYS A 552 -24.27 6.65 42.90
N GLU A 553 -24.63 6.85 44.18
CA GLU A 553 -25.95 6.50 44.78
C GLU A 553 -27.17 6.97 43.98
N GLU A 554 -27.04 7.90 43.03
CA GLU A 554 -28.15 8.49 42.24
C GLU A 554 -28.18 8.07 40.76
N ASP A 555 -27.23 7.26 40.24
CA ASP A 555 -27.20 6.84 38.83
C ASP A 555 -27.79 5.41 38.66
N PHE A 556 -28.56 5.19 37.58
CA PHE A 556 -29.20 3.92 37.30
C PHE A 556 -29.34 3.67 35.78
N ILE A 557 -29.45 2.41 35.37
CA ILE A 557 -29.63 2.02 33.96
C ILE A 557 -30.98 2.54 33.46
N THR A 558 -30.99 3.22 32.30
CA THR A 558 -32.22 3.68 31.63
C THR A 558 -32.50 2.92 30.35
N HIS A 559 -31.46 2.47 29.66
CA HIS A 559 -31.58 1.70 28.41
C HIS A 559 -30.63 0.49 28.42
N LEU A 560 -31.16 -0.65 28.00
CA LEU A 560 -30.44 -1.90 27.80
C LEU A 560 -30.88 -2.46 26.45
N ILE A 561 -29.95 -2.61 25.51
CA ILE A 561 -30.26 -2.96 24.12
C ILE A 561 -29.27 -4.01 23.64
N THR A 562 -29.78 -5.16 23.23
CA THR A 562 -28.99 -6.21 22.59
C THR A 562 -28.98 -6.00 21.07
N THR A 563 -27.78 -5.90 20.48
CA THR A 563 -27.62 -5.77 19.05
C THR A 563 -26.19 -6.20 18.63
N THR A 564 -25.88 -6.21 17.34
CA THR A 564 -24.55 -6.62 16.87
C THR A 564 -23.55 -5.47 16.89
N ASN A 565 -22.25 -5.80 16.92
CA ASN A 565 -21.17 -4.81 16.96
C ASN A 565 -21.19 -3.83 15.76
N HIS A 566 -21.65 -4.25 14.59
CA HIS A 566 -21.72 -3.40 13.40
C HIS A 566 -23.00 -2.54 13.34
N SER A 567 -23.93 -2.70 14.26
CA SER A 567 -25.19 -1.97 14.26
C SER A 567 -24.98 -0.46 14.44
N GLU A 568 -25.71 0.32 13.66
CA GLU A 568 -25.82 1.76 13.82
C GLU A 568 -26.83 2.07 14.89
N LEU A 569 -26.45 2.84 15.89
CA LEU A 569 -27.27 3.23 17.01
C LEU A 569 -27.73 4.69 16.85
N LEU A 570 -29.03 4.92 16.84
CA LEU A 570 -29.64 6.23 16.81
C LEU A 570 -30.05 6.65 18.24
N PHE A 571 -29.52 7.78 18.70
CA PHE A 571 -29.77 8.35 20.02
C PHE A 571 -30.67 9.57 19.87
N PHE A 572 -31.88 9.49 20.32
CA PHE A 572 -32.86 10.58 20.29
C PHE A 572 -32.84 11.34 21.61
N THR A 573 -32.90 12.67 21.56
CA THR A 573 -32.90 13.54 22.75
C THR A 573 -34.26 14.20 22.97
N ASP A 574 -34.55 14.64 24.20
CA ASP A 574 -35.70 15.43 24.58
C ASP A 574 -35.85 16.74 23.78
N LYS A 575 -34.76 17.24 23.21
CA LYS A 575 -34.75 18.43 22.33
C LYS A 575 -35.09 18.14 20.86
N GLY A 576 -35.53 16.90 20.56
CA GLY A 576 -35.92 16.50 19.21
C GLY A 576 -34.77 16.32 18.23
N LYS A 577 -33.54 16.17 18.69
CA LYS A 577 -32.37 15.83 17.88
C LYS A 577 -32.11 14.33 17.91
N VAL A 578 -31.36 13.88 16.88
CA VAL A 578 -30.86 12.50 16.80
C VAL A 578 -29.38 12.51 16.46
N TYR A 579 -28.63 11.62 17.08
CA TYR A 579 -27.21 11.38 16.91
C TYR A 579 -26.99 9.94 16.53
N GLN A 580 -25.88 9.63 15.82
CA GLN A 580 -25.56 8.28 15.38
C GLN A 580 -24.13 7.90 15.75
N ILE A 581 -23.95 6.66 16.17
CA ILE A 581 -22.65 6.03 16.42
C ILE A 581 -22.77 4.53 16.15
N LYS A 582 -21.69 3.89 15.71
CA LYS A 582 -21.62 2.43 15.57
C LYS A 582 -21.42 1.77 16.94
N MET A 583 -22.03 0.60 17.15
CA MET A 583 -21.93 -0.13 18.42
C MET A 583 -20.48 -0.43 18.81
N TYR A 584 -19.62 -0.81 17.86
CA TYR A 584 -18.20 -1.12 18.12
C TYR A 584 -17.36 0.10 18.57
N GLU A 585 -17.83 1.33 18.35
CA GLU A 585 -17.15 2.53 18.82
C GLU A 585 -17.34 2.79 20.32
N ILE A 586 -18.33 2.13 20.91
CA ILE A 586 -18.62 2.22 22.35
C ILE A 586 -17.65 1.28 23.09
N PRO A 587 -16.95 1.75 24.13
CA PRO A 587 -15.97 0.95 24.83
C PRO A 587 -16.60 -0.26 25.50
N GLU A 588 -15.90 -1.39 25.40
CA GLU A 588 -16.25 -2.59 26.12
C GLU A 588 -15.94 -2.44 27.61
N GLY A 589 -16.84 -2.95 28.46
CA GLY A 589 -16.68 -2.91 29.90
C GLY A 589 -17.32 -4.13 30.55
N LYS A 590 -16.70 -4.62 31.63
CA LYS A 590 -17.26 -5.67 32.46
C LYS A 590 -18.55 -5.18 33.13
N ARG A 591 -19.42 -6.11 33.57
CA ARG A 591 -20.69 -5.80 34.17
C ARG A 591 -20.61 -4.75 35.30
N ALA A 592 -19.66 -4.85 36.21
CA ALA A 592 -19.49 -3.94 37.35
C ALA A 592 -18.85 -2.57 37.00
N THR A 593 -18.35 -2.34 35.77
CA THR A 593 -17.72 -1.06 35.41
C THR A 593 -18.74 0.01 35.06
N ARG A 594 -18.47 1.27 35.40
CA ARG A 594 -19.36 2.40 35.17
C ARG A 594 -19.52 2.78 33.67
N GLY A 595 -18.56 2.48 32.83
CA GLY A 595 -18.52 2.94 31.45
C GLY A 595 -17.91 4.35 31.30
N LYS A 596 -18.10 4.97 30.13
CA LYS A 596 -17.61 6.33 29.80
C LYS A 596 -18.78 7.26 29.49
N SER A 597 -18.60 8.57 29.71
CA SER A 597 -19.63 9.57 29.37
C SER A 597 -19.93 9.54 27.87
N ILE A 598 -21.22 9.56 27.51
CA ILE A 598 -21.70 9.63 26.12
C ILE A 598 -21.17 10.87 25.37
N MET A 599 -20.90 11.95 26.09
CA MET A 599 -20.34 13.18 25.52
C MET A 599 -18.93 13.00 24.94
N ASN A 600 -18.23 11.93 25.29
CA ASN A 600 -16.95 11.59 24.68
C ASN A 600 -17.09 11.08 23.24
N PHE A 601 -18.28 10.67 22.85
CA PHE A 601 -18.56 10.02 21.57
C PHE A 601 -19.49 10.85 20.68
N LEU A 602 -20.44 11.57 21.27
CA LEU A 602 -21.46 12.36 20.60
C LEU A 602 -21.45 13.79 21.11
N ALA A 603 -21.68 14.76 20.23
CA ALA A 603 -21.69 16.19 20.55
C ALA A 603 -23.03 16.62 21.21
N ILE A 604 -23.47 15.88 22.24
CA ILE A 604 -24.70 16.16 23.00
C ILE A 604 -24.45 17.33 23.95
N GLN A 605 -25.39 18.26 24.05
CA GLN A 605 -25.31 19.39 24.96
C GLN A 605 -25.65 18.99 26.40
N ASN A 606 -25.14 19.72 27.41
CA ASN A 606 -25.35 19.38 28.83
C ASN A 606 -26.80 19.36 29.30
N ASP A 607 -27.68 20.07 28.60
CA ASP A 607 -29.10 20.18 28.90
C ASP A 607 -29.99 19.20 28.09
N GLU A 608 -29.39 18.38 27.25
CA GLU A 608 -30.07 17.36 26.45
C GLU A 608 -30.07 16.00 27.18
N LYS A 609 -31.24 15.34 27.20
CA LYS A 609 -31.39 13.99 27.77
C LYS A 609 -31.78 13.00 26.68
N ILE A 610 -31.18 11.82 26.69
CA ILE A 610 -31.54 10.73 25.78
C ILE A 610 -32.89 10.16 26.23
N THR A 611 -33.86 10.11 25.30
CA THR A 611 -35.18 9.56 25.51
C THR A 611 -35.38 8.21 24.85
N SER A 612 -34.70 7.94 23.75
CA SER A 612 -34.76 6.66 23.03
C SER A 612 -33.45 6.34 22.36
N ILE A 613 -33.08 5.06 22.38
CA ILE A 613 -31.92 4.54 21.64
C ILE A 613 -32.44 3.40 20.77
N LEU A 614 -32.19 3.45 19.47
CA LEU A 614 -32.70 2.47 18.52
C LEU A 614 -31.58 1.94 17.64
N PRO A 615 -31.36 0.62 17.53
CA PRO A 615 -30.47 0.05 16.50
C PRO A 615 -31.15 0.18 15.15
N MET A 616 -30.44 0.74 14.17
CA MET A 616 -30.93 0.85 12.78
C MET A 616 -30.96 -0.54 12.13
N PRO A 617 -32.07 -0.97 11.54
CA PRO A 617 -32.13 -2.26 10.85
C PRO A 617 -31.23 -2.28 9.62
N LYS A 618 -30.48 -3.38 9.40
CA LYS A 618 -29.52 -3.52 8.29
C LYS A 618 -30.16 -3.44 6.89
N ASP A 619 -31.44 -3.81 6.77
CA ASP A 619 -32.15 -3.97 5.48
C ASP A 619 -32.96 -2.76 5.04
N VAL A 620 -32.82 -1.59 5.67
CA VAL A 620 -33.53 -0.38 5.27
C VAL A 620 -32.94 0.14 3.96
N LYS A 621 -33.59 -0.20 2.84
CA LYS A 621 -33.26 0.30 1.49
C LYS A 621 -34.13 1.53 1.16
N LYS A 622 -33.68 2.29 0.17
CA LYS A 622 -34.45 3.42 -0.37
C LYS A 622 -35.82 2.93 -0.85
N GLY A 623 -36.90 3.54 -0.31
CA GLY A 623 -38.26 3.14 -0.62
C GLY A 623 -38.81 2.01 0.27
N SER A 624 -38.20 1.67 1.42
CA SER A 624 -38.76 0.74 2.39
C SER A 624 -39.97 1.35 3.08
N ASP A 625 -40.99 0.52 3.41
CA ASP A 625 -42.21 0.94 4.16
C ASP A 625 -41.90 1.25 5.64
N LEU A 626 -40.67 1.15 6.10
CA LEU A 626 -40.25 1.39 7.46
C LEU A 626 -40.11 2.89 7.72
N SER A 627 -40.75 3.37 8.77
CA SER A 627 -40.71 4.76 9.23
C SER A 627 -40.35 4.82 10.71
N LEU A 628 -39.82 5.96 11.16
CA LEU A 628 -39.70 6.32 12.55
C LEU A 628 -40.96 7.10 12.99
N PHE A 629 -41.59 6.66 14.08
CA PHE A 629 -42.69 7.36 14.72
C PHE A 629 -42.17 8.09 15.96
N LEU A 630 -42.30 9.39 15.98
CA LEU A 630 -41.82 10.29 17.03
C LEU A 630 -43.01 10.87 17.78
N VAL A 631 -42.96 10.89 19.11
CA VAL A 631 -44.05 11.39 19.95
C VAL A 631 -43.53 12.38 20.98
N THR A 632 -44.21 13.52 21.11
CA THR A 632 -43.85 14.58 22.06
C THR A 632 -44.70 14.49 23.32
N LYS A 633 -44.24 15.15 24.39
CA LYS A 633 -44.89 15.21 25.70
C LYS A 633 -46.28 15.88 25.66
N GLN A 634 -46.52 16.80 24.73
CA GLN A 634 -47.76 17.49 24.52
C GLN A 634 -48.74 16.77 23.57
N GLY A 635 -48.42 15.54 23.16
CA GLY A 635 -49.30 14.70 22.35
C GLY A 635 -49.26 15.01 20.86
N THR A 636 -48.16 15.56 20.38
CA THR A 636 -47.86 15.70 18.95
C THR A 636 -47.08 14.45 18.49
N GLY A 637 -47.43 13.94 17.33
CA GLY A 637 -46.72 12.79 16.72
C GLY A 637 -46.43 12.99 15.26
N LYS A 638 -45.40 12.31 14.77
CA LYS A 638 -45.02 12.39 13.40
C LYS A 638 -44.36 11.09 12.92
N ARG A 639 -44.51 10.80 11.62
CA ARG A 639 -43.89 9.68 10.97
C ARG A 639 -42.87 10.19 9.96
N VAL A 640 -41.64 9.64 9.94
CA VAL A 640 -40.52 10.03 9.05
C VAL A 640 -39.95 8.76 8.45
N ALA A 641 -39.65 8.72 7.13
CA ALA A 641 -39.01 7.59 6.50
C ALA A 641 -37.70 7.22 7.19
N ALA A 642 -37.50 5.95 7.52
CA ALA A 642 -36.32 5.46 8.23
C ALA A 642 -35.02 5.76 7.42
N GLU A 643 -35.09 5.73 6.07
CA GLU A 643 -33.94 6.05 5.20
C GLU A 643 -33.37 7.45 5.42
N SER A 644 -34.17 8.40 5.94
CA SER A 644 -33.71 9.76 6.25
C SER A 644 -32.72 9.82 7.42
N PHE A 645 -32.44 8.69 8.08
CA PHE A 645 -31.57 8.60 9.25
C PHE A 645 -30.33 7.71 9.02
N HIS A 646 -30.00 7.35 7.74
CA HIS A 646 -28.79 6.58 7.44
C HIS A 646 -27.49 7.38 7.63
N ASP A 647 -27.49 8.68 7.31
CA ASP A 647 -26.30 9.53 7.34
C ASP A 647 -26.40 10.60 8.44
N VAL A 648 -26.68 10.17 9.66
CA VAL A 648 -26.73 11.10 10.80
C VAL A 648 -25.31 11.39 11.29
N ARG A 649 -24.95 12.68 11.36
CA ARG A 649 -23.64 13.11 11.84
C ARG A 649 -23.52 12.98 13.36
N ARG A 650 -22.30 12.82 13.88
CA ARG A 650 -21.99 12.87 15.32
C ARG A 650 -22.35 14.22 15.97
N SER A 651 -22.46 15.29 15.19
CA SER A 651 -22.93 16.62 15.62
C SER A 651 -24.44 16.71 15.83
N GLY A 652 -25.18 15.63 15.47
CA GLY A 652 -26.63 15.56 15.55
C GLY A 652 -27.35 16.29 14.43
N ILE A 653 -28.57 15.86 14.16
CA ILE A 653 -29.50 16.49 13.23
C ILE A 653 -30.88 16.60 13.91
N ILE A 654 -31.72 17.50 13.41
CA ILE A 654 -33.11 17.64 13.88
C ILE A 654 -33.90 16.41 13.41
N ALA A 655 -34.54 15.71 14.33
CA ALA A 655 -35.46 14.59 14.09
C ALA A 655 -36.91 15.07 14.04
N ILE A 656 -37.28 16.03 14.89
CA ILE A 656 -38.60 16.66 14.94
C ILE A 656 -38.48 18.13 15.36
N GLY A 657 -39.25 19.02 14.73
CA GLY A 657 -39.43 20.40 15.18
C GLY A 657 -40.34 20.42 16.39
N LEU A 658 -39.84 20.91 17.55
CA LEU A 658 -40.62 21.01 18.79
C LEU A 658 -41.18 22.42 18.97
N ASP A 659 -42.43 22.48 19.49
CA ASP A 659 -43.00 23.74 19.95
C ASP A 659 -42.33 24.19 21.26
N LYS A 660 -42.44 25.47 21.57
CA LYS A 660 -41.80 26.04 22.77
C LYS A 660 -42.32 25.35 24.05
N GLY A 661 -41.40 24.73 24.77
CA GLY A 661 -41.70 24.01 26.01
C GLY A 661 -42.24 22.58 25.84
N ASP A 662 -42.22 22.02 24.62
CA ASP A 662 -42.45 20.60 24.35
C ASP A 662 -41.13 19.79 24.35
N GLU A 663 -41.24 18.50 24.59
CA GLU A 663 -40.10 17.56 24.67
C GLU A 663 -40.44 16.29 23.88
N LEU A 664 -39.46 15.71 23.22
CA LEU A 664 -39.63 14.38 22.64
C LEU A 664 -39.63 13.33 23.74
N VAL A 665 -40.62 12.44 23.73
CA VAL A 665 -40.77 11.37 24.72
C VAL A 665 -40.35 10.01 24.21
N SER A 666 -40.67 9.69 22.95
CA SER A 666 -40.41 8.37 22.37
C SER A 666 -40.16 8.44 20.89
N ALA A 667 -39.28 7.54 20.43
CA ALA A 667 -39.07 7.21 19.03
C ALA A 667 -39.16 5.69 18.86
N SER A 668 -39.83 5.19 17.84
CA SER A 668 -39.94 3.76 17.52
C SER A 668 -40.08 3.51 16.02
N PHE A 669 -39.59 2.35 15.54
CA PHE A 669 -39.78 1.94 14.17
C PHE A 669 -41.19 1.39 13.95
N VAL A 670 -41.86 1.87 12.92
CA VAL A 670 -43.20 1.47 12.53
C VAL A 670 -43.33 1.25 11.03
N THR A 671 -44.21 0.34 10.66
CA THR A 671 -44.80 0.26 9.32
C THR A 671 -46.16 0.97 9.30
N LYS A 672 -46.69 1.27 8.10
CA LYS A 672 -48.02 1.89 8.00
C LYS A 672 -49.16 1.06 8.59
N ASP A 673 -48.99 -0.27 8.65
CA ASP A 673 -49.99 -1.25 9.12
C ASP A 673 -49.87 -1.55 10.62
N ASP A 674 -48.84 -1.04 11.29
CA ASP A 674 -48.68 -1.16 12.75
C ASP A 674 -49.63 -0.21 13.48
N THR A 675 -49.91 -0.48 14.74
CA THR A 675 -50.67 0.45 15.58
C THR A 675 -49.77 1.10 16.61
N VAL A 676 -50.03 2.36 16.90
CA VAL A 676 -49.32 3.15 17.90
C VAL A 676 -50.24 3.35 19.10
N MET A 677 -49.68 3.14 20.30
CA MET A 677 -50.43 3.36 21.55
C MET A 677 -49.72 4.42 22.38
N LEU A 678 -50.47 5.46 22.79
CA LEU A 678 -50.01 6.50 23.70
C LEU A 678 -50.79 6.38 25.02
N VAL A 679 -50.08 6.69 26.10
CA VAL A 679 -50.65 6.75 27.45
C VAL A 679 -50.29 8.07 28.10
N SER A 680 -51.25 8.74 28.71
CA SER A 680 -51.08 10.00 29.42
C SER A 680 -50.93 9.85 30.93
N SER A 681 -50.31 10.83 31.56
CA SER A 681 -50.08 10.86 33.03
C SER A 681 -51.34 10.77 33.88
N ASP A 682 -52.51 11.19 33.36
CA ASP A 682 -53.81 11.13 33.99
C ASP A 682 -54.57 9.81 33.76
N GLY A 683 -53.90 8.83 33.12
CA GLY A 683 -54.44 7.50 32.94
C GLY A 683 -55.36 7.30 31.75
N GLN A 684 -55.31 8.20 30.76
CA GLN A 684 -55.95 8.01 29.46
C GLN A 684 -55.01 7.35 28.47
N SER A 685 -55.54 6.63 27.49
CA SER A 685 -54.77 6.02 26.42
C SER A 685 -55.49 6.08 25.08
N ILE A 686 -54.75 6.18 23.99
CA ILE A 686 -55.30 6.13 22.64
C ILE A 686 -54.47 5.15 21.82
N ARG A 687 -55.16 4.32 21.01
CA ARG A 687 -54.57 3.39 20.06
C ARG A 687 -55.09 3.69 18.66
N PHE A 688 -54.24 3.90 17.68
CA PHE A 688 -54.59 4.23 16.29
C PHE A 688 -53.61 3.59 15.31
N GLU A 689 -53.95 3.48 14.03
CA GLU A 689 -53.05 2.99 12.99
C GLU A 689 -51.96 4.00 12.66
N ALA A 690 -50.71 3.55 12.62
CA ALA A 690 -49.57 4.43 12.28
C ALA A 690 -49.75 5.12 10.93
N GLY A 691 -50.43 4.47 9.96
CA GLY A 691 -50.78 5.00 8.66
C GLY A 691 -51.64 6.25 8.67
N GLU A 692 -52.42 6.50 9.75
CA GLU A 692 -53.22 7.75 9.87
C GLU A 692 -52.35 9.00 9.99
N VAL A 693 -51.09 8.85 10.38
CA VAL A 693 -50.13 9.94 10.42
C VAL A 693 -49.30 9.90 9.11
N ARG A 694 -49.53 10.88 8.25
CA ARG A 694 -48.78 11.00 6.99
C ARG A 694 -47.26 11.10 7.26
N GLU A 695 -46.50 10.58 6.33
CA GLU A 695 -45.06 10.72 6.38
C GLU A 695 -44.64 12.17 6.10
N MET A 696 -43.66 12.68 6.86
CA MET A 696 -43.21 14.06 6.83
C MET A 696 -41.70 14.15 6.90
N GLY A 697 -41.15 15.26 6.40
CA GLY A 697 -39.69 15.52 6.50
C GLY A 697 -39.22 15.75 7.94
N ARG A 698 -37.96 15.53 8.22
CA ARG A 698 -37.34 15.60 9.57
C ARG A 698 -37.63 16.92 10.32
N ASN A 699 -37.60 18.06 9.65
CA ASN A 699 -37.76 19.38 10.28
C ASN A 699 -39.23 19.73 10.63
N ALA A 700 -40.18 18.93 10.20
CA ALA A 700 -41.60 19.19 10.50
C ALA A 700 -41.94 18.98 12.00
N GLY A 701 -42.88 19.72 12.54
CA GLY A 701 -43.33 19.58 13.94
C GLY A 701 -44.26 18.39 14.19
N GLY A 702 -44.97 17.88 13.17
CA GLY A 702 -45.89 16.78 13.31
C GLY A 702 -47.38 17.22 13.40
N VAL A 703 -48.23 16.29 13.84
CA VAL A 703 -49.68 16.51 13.99
C VAL A 703 -50.14 16.03 15.35
N ARG A 704 -51.25 16.57 15.86
CA ARG A 704 -51.83 16.10 17.12
C ARG A 704 -52.25 14.63 16.98
N VAL A 705 -51.73 13.79 17.86
CA VAL A 705 -52.05 12.35 17.93
C VAL A 705 -52.88 11.99 19.19
N MET A 706 -52.81 12.81 20.24
CA MET A 706 -53.62 12.65 21.43
C MET A 706 -54.07 14.03 21.96
N LYS A 707 -55.30 14.15 22.37
CA LYS A 707 -55.84 15.34 23.09
C LYS A 707 -55.66 15.09 24.59
N LEU A 708 -54.81 15.86 25.22
CA LEU A 708 -54.51 15.78 26.65
C LEU A 708 -55.46 16.64 27.49
N SER A 709 -55.69 16.26 28.74
CA SER A 709 -56.35 17.08 29.76
C SER A 709 -55.47 18.27 30.18
N LYS A 710 -56.02 19.25 30.84
CA LYS A 710 -55.26 20.39 31.38
C LYS A 710 -54.25 19.92 32.41
N GLY A 711 -52.96 20.09 32.08
CA GLY A 711 -51.84 19.65 32.90
C GLY A 711 -51.43 18.17 32.68
N GLY A 712 -52.06 17.44 31.78
CA GLY A 712 -51.69 16.10 31.37
C GLY A 712 -50.50 16.10 30.42
N SER A 713 -49.72 15.02 30.40
CA SER A 713 -48.58 14.80 29.49
C SER A 713 -48.57 13.35 29.03
N VAL A 714 -48.00 13.08 27.87
CA VAL A 714 -47.70 11.72 27.40
C VAL A 714 -46.55 11.16 28.26
N VAL A 715 -46.74 9.96 28.84
CA VAL A 715 -45.74 9.27 29.68
C VAL A 715 -45.23 7.97 29.05
N GLY A 716 -45.85 7.52 27.98
CA GLY A 716 -45.43 6.36 27.20
C GLY A 716 -46.06 6.38 25.83
N ALA A 717 -45.26 6.07 24.85
CA ALA A 717 -45.70 5.83 23.47
C ALA A 717 -44.91 4.66 22.90
N ASP A 718 -45.60 3.67 22.38
CA ASP A 718 -45.01 2.46 21.89
C ASP A 718 -45.73 1.93 20.64
N CYS A 719 -45.04 1.09 19.88
CA CYS A 719 -45.58 0.50 18.65
C CYS A 719 -45.99 -0.94 18.89
N ILE A 720 -47.14 -1.31 18.36
CA ILE A 720 -47.65 -2.68 18.37
C ILE A 720 -47.64 -3.19 16.95
N LYS A 721 -46.80 -4.18 16.71
CA LYS A 721 -46.65 -4.79 15.38
C LYS A 721 -47.89 -5.51 14.94
N LYS A 722 -48.19 -5.37 13.62
CA LYS A 722 -49.34 -6.06 13.01
C LYS A 722 -49.24 -7.58 13.19
N GLY A 723 -50.36 -8.19 13.65
CA GLY A 723 -50.47 -9.64 13.81
C GLY A 723 -50.10 -10.18 15.21
N ILE A 724 -49.54 -9.36 16.09
CA ILE A 724 -49.29 -9.78 17.49
C ILE A 724 -50.53 -9.65 18.31
N LYS A 725 -51.02 -10.78 18.88
CA LYS A 725 -52.25 -10.85 19.68
C LYS A 725 -52.01 -10.87 21.19
N ASP A 726 -50.85 -11.35 21.63
CA ASP A 726 -50.56 -11.61 23.06
C ASP A 726 -49.75 -10.47 23.73
N ALA A 727 -49.79 -9.26 23.18
CA ALA A 727 -49.18 -8.09 23.78
C ALA A 727 -50.04 -7.51 24.89
N GLU A 728 -49.44 -7.05 25.98
CA GLU A 728 -50.05 -6.37 27.10
C GLU A 728 -49.54 -4.94 27.29
N VAL A 729 -50.37 -4.05 27.76
CA VAL A 729 -49.98 -2.69 28.16
C VAL A 729 -49.61 -2.74 29.64
N PHE A 730 -48.33 -2.54 29.94
CA PHE A 730 -47.86 -2.43 31.32
C PHE A 730 -47.75 -0.96 31.69
N VAL A 731 -48.37 -0.59 32.81
CA VAL A 731 -48.37 0.78 33.32
C VAL A 731 -47.90 0.82 34.76
N MET A 732 -47.21 1.89 35.12
CA MET A 732 -46.77 2.12 36.48
C MET A 732 -46.95 3.58 36.91
N SER A 733 -47.42 3.77 38.16
CA SER A 733 -47.72 5.07 38.75
C SER A 733 -46.62 5.57 39.68
N SER A 734 -46.64 6.86 40.00
CA SER A 734 -45.66 7.54 40.85
C SER A 734 -45.52 6.92 42.26
N ASN A 735 -46.59 6.33 42.79
CA ASN A 735 -46.59 5.74 44.14
C ASN A 735 -46.33 4.22 44.12
N GLY A 736 -45.78 3.68 42.99
CA GLY A 736 -45.37 2.27 42.90
C GLY A 736 -46.49 1.27 42.66
N TYR A 737 -47.66 1.71 42.19
CA TYR A 737 -48.75 0.81 41.75
C TYR A 737 -48.62 0.58 40.23
N GLY A 738 -48.94 -0.65 39.80
CA GLY A 738 -48.91 -1.01 38.39
C GLY A 738 -49.77 -2.20 38.06
N LYS A 739 -50.00 -2.45 36.78
CA LYS A 739 -50.73 -3.60 36.24
C LYS A 739 -50.38 -3.83 34.78
N LYS A 740 -50.76 -5.00 34.31
CA LYS A 740 -50.85 -5.32 32.88
C LYS A 740 -52.29 -5.31 32.43
N THR A 741 -52.56 -5.02 31.18
CA THR A 741 -53.87 -5.09 30.53
C THR A 741 -53.69 -5.54 29.08
N SER A 742 -54.46 -6.54 28.63
CA SER A 742 -54.35 -7.00 27.24
C SER A 742 -54.60 -5.87 26.25
N VAL A 743 -53.73 -5.79 25.20
CA VAL A 743 -53.88 -4.83 24.11
C VAL A 743 -55.22 -4.98 23.40
N SER A 744 -55.87 -6.16 23.46
CA SER A 744 -57.16 -6.42 22.87
C SER A 744 -58.33 -5.62 23.52
N GLU A 745 -58.15 -5.18 24.79
CA GLU A 745 -59.10 -4.30 25.45
C GLU A 745 -59.12 -2.86 24.93
N TYR A 746 -58.08 -2.47 24.15
CA TYR A 746 -57.94 -1.13 23.58
C TYR A 746 -58.34 -1.13 22.11
N LYS A 747 -59.55 -0.69 21.82
CA LYS A 747 -60.05 -0.55 20.43
C LYS A 747 -59.19 0.45 19.64
N ILE A 748 -58.96 0.16 18.38
CA ILE A 748 -58.34 1.12 17.44
C ILE A 748 -59.32 2.29 17.26
N GLN A 749 -58.80 3.51 17.41
CA GLN A 749 -59.58 4.78 17.31
C GLN A 749 -58.91 5.69 16.30
N GLY A 750 -59.59 6.71 15.83
CA GLY A 750 -58.97 7.77 15.08
C GLY A 750 -57.98 8.60 15.91
N ARG A 751 -56.86 9.02 15.36
CA ARG A 751 -55.83 9.86 16.02
C ARG A 751 -56.40 11.19 16.54
N GLY A 752 -55.77 11.79 17.55
CA GLY A 752 -56.13 13.14 18.08
C GLY A 752 -57.30 13.20 19.01
N GLY A 753 -57.91 12.06 19.35
CA GLY A 753 -58.95 11.93 20.38
C GLY A 753 -58.42 11.99 21.81
N SER A 754 -59.32 12.05 22.82
CA SER A 754 -58.98 11.98 24.24
C SER A 754 -58.68 10.55 24.71
N GLY A 755 -58.96 9.54 23.88
CA GLY A 755 -58.73 8.15 24.18
C GLY A 755 -59.72 7.53 25.16
N VAL A 756 -59.31 6.40 25.77
CA VAL A 756 -60.04 5.64 26.76
C VAL A 756 -59.20 5.49 28.02
N LYS A 757 -59.89 5.31 29.19
CA LYS A 757 -59.16 5.04 30.43
C LYS A 757 -58.29 3.77 30.30
N CYS A 758 -57.02 3.90 30.72
CA CYS A 758 -56.04 2.85 30.84
C CYS A 758 -55.88 2.38 32.30
N VAL A 759 -55.98 3.32 33.24
CA VAL A 759 -55.89 3.07 34.69
C VAL A 759 -56.77 4.08 35.47
N LYS A 760 -57.26 3.70 36.62
CA LYS A 760 -57.96 4.59 37.56
C LYS A 760 -56.92 5.26 38.46
N THR A 761 -56.51 6.48 38.16
CA THR A 761 -55.60 7.30 38.96
C THR A 761 -56.36 7.83 40.21
N THR A 762 -55.78 7.78 41.41
CA THR A 762 -56.26 8.28 42.66
C THR A 762 -55.14 8.90 43.47
N THR A 763 -55.44 9.62 44.53
CA THR A 763 -54.42 10.15 45.47
C THR A 763 -53.51 9.05 46.02
N LYS A 764 -54.04 7.81 46.18
CA LYS A 764 -53.30 6.64 46.63
C LYS A 764 -52.31 6.15 45.63
N THR A 765 -52.64 6.12 44.32
CA THR A 765 -51.78 5.58 43.28
C THR A 765 -50.88 6.65 42.73
N GLY A 766 -51.30 7.93 42.75
CA GLY A 766 -50.63 9.01 42.05
C GLY A 766 -50.84 8.94 40.53
N ASN A 767 -50.18 9.83 39.78
CA ASN A 767 -50.24 9.89 38.33
C ASN A 767 -49.37 8.77 37.71
N LEU A 768 -49.66 8.37 36.45
CA LEU A 768 -48.80 7.48 35.69
C LEU A 768 -47.50 8.19 35.35
N ILE A 769 -46.40 7.44 35.40
CA ILE A 769 -45.07 7.92 35.03
C ILE A 769 -44.44 7.11 33.90
N ALA A 770 -44.90 5.88 33.69
CA ALA A 770 -44.41 5.05 32.62
C ALA A 770 -45.48 4.11 32.08
N ALA A 771 -45.47 3.88 30.79
CA ALA A 771 -46.26 2.86 30.12
C ALA A 771 -45.38 2.23 29.01
N LYS A 772 -45.45 0.89 28.91
CA LYS A 772 -44.72 0.10 27.92
C LYS A 772 -45.61 -1.00 27.37
N ILE A 773 -45.40 -1.36 26.10
CA ILE A 773 -45.97 -2.59 25.54
C ILE A 773 -45.02 -3.72 25.89
N VAL A 774 -45.57 -4.77 26.50
CA VAL A 774 -44.80 -5.97 26.86
C VAL A 774 -45.33 -7.15 26.07
N TYR A 775 -44.39 -7.96 25.60
CA TYR A 775 -44.62 -9.16 24.80
C TYR A 775 -44.30 -10.40 25.64
N PRO A 776 -44.72 -11.62 25.24
CA PRO A 776 -44.45 -12.84 26.00
C PRO A 776 -42.95 -13.14 26.22
N GLU A 777 -42.07 -12.64 25.36
CA GLU A 777 -40.62 -12.81 25.46
C GLU A 777 -40.00 -11.97 26.59
N ILE A 778 -40.70 -10.91 27.06
CA ILE A 778 -40.27 -10.06 28.14
C ILE A 778 -40.64 -10.75 29.45
N GLU A 779 -39.63 -11.15 30.23
CA GLU A 779 -39.86 -11.95 31.43
C GLU A 779 -39.84 -11.12 32.71
N GLU A 780 -39.11 -10.02 32.73
CA GLU A 780 -38.86 -9.27 33.96
C GLU A 780 -39.03 -7.77 33.79
N VAL A 781 -39.26 -7.11 34.90
CA VAL A 781 -39.33 -5.66 34.97
C VAL A 781 -38.46 -5.14 36.13
N ILE A 782 -37.74 -4.08 35.85
CA ILE A 782 -36.96 -3.34 36.83
C ILE A 782 -37.60 -1.98 37.00
N ALA A 783 -38.07 -1.68 38.25
CA ALA A 783 -38.58 -0.37 38.59
C ALA A 783 -37.65 0.33 39.58
N ILE A 784 -37.39 1.61 39.32
CA ILE A 784 -36.38 2.41 40.03
C ILE A 784 -37.04 3.69 40.54
N SER A 785 -36.86 3.99 41.83
CA SER A 785 -37.34 5.21 42.44
C SER A 785 -36.37 6.37 42.35
N LYS A 786 -36.82 7.61 42.57
CA LYS A 786 -35.97 8.81 42.60
C LYS A 786 -34.89 8.78 43.67
N LYS A 787 -35.11 8.07 44.77
CA LYS A 787 -34.12 7.85 45.83
C LYS A 787 -33.37 6.51 45.68
N SER A 788 -33.23 6.05 44.42
CA SER A 788 -32.43 4.85 44.04
C SER A 788 -32.86 3.53 44.67
N GLN A 789 -34.13 3.38 45.11
CA GLN A 789 -34.66 2.05 45.41
C GLN A 789 -34.90 1.31 44.09
N VAL A 790 -34.43 0.10 43.99
CA VAL A 790 -34.60 -0.78 42.81
C VAL A 790 -35.39 -2.01 43.22
N ILE A 791 -36.41 -2.35 42.46
CA ILE A 791 -37.09 -3.64 42.53
C ILE A 791 -37.00 -4.33 41.17
N ARG A 792 -36.71 -5.63 41.19
CA ARG A 792 -36.79 -6.53 40.06
C ARG A 792 -37.79 -7.59 40.31
N CYS A 793 -38.80 -7.71 39.47
CA CYS A 793 -39.85 -8.71 39.60
C CYS A 793 -40.21 -9.34 38.27
N GLY A 794 -40.62 -10.59 38.28
CA GLY A 794 -41.11 -11.30 37.11
C GLY A 794 -42.43 -10.68 36.61
N LEU A 795 -42.57 -10.49 35.30
CA LEU A 795 -43.82 -10.01 34.71
C LEU A 795 -45.01 -10.97 34.97
N THR A 796 -44.73 -12.25 35.17
CA THR A 796 -45.74 -13.24 35.57
C THR A 796 -46.32 -13.00 36.95
N GLU A 797 -45.61 -12.31 37.84
CA GLU A 797 -46.06 -11.96 39.20
C GLU A 797 -47.00 -10.75 39.21
N ILE A 798 -47.04 -9.99 38.08
CA ILE A 798 -47.90 -8.82 37.93
C ILE A 798 -49.22 -9.25 37.28
N PRO A 799 -50.36 -9.03 37.92
CA PRO A 799 -51.63 -9.47 37.36
C PRO A 799 -52.07 -8.69 36.14
N SER A 800 -52.67 -9.41 35.18
CA SER A 800 -53.39 -8.80 34.07
C SER A 800 -54.80 -8.40 34.56
N LEU A 801 -55.13 -7.12 34.50
CA LEU A 801 -56.32 -6.53 35.01
C LEU A 801 -57.03 -5.65 33.98
N GLY A 802 -58.34 -5.52 34.08
CA GLY A 802 -59.11 -4.66 33.16
C GLY A 802 -58.69 -3.18 33.21
N ARG A 803 -59.03 -2.43 32.17
CA ARG A 803 -58.58 -1.04 31.95
C ARG A 803 -58.84 -0.09 33.09
N ASP A 804 -60.05 -0.09 33.65
CA ASP A 804 -60.51 0.90 34.69
C ASP A 804 -60.27 0.38 36.14
N THR A 805 -59.07 -0.19 36.38
CA THR A 805 -58.62 -0.65 37.69
C THR A 805 -57.45 0.16 38.21
N GLN A 806 -57.19 0.16 39.52
CA GLN A 806 -56.03 0.89 40.11
C GLN A 806 -54.73 0.15 40.04
N GLY A 807 -54.72 -1.14 39.66
CA GLY A 807 -53.55 -2.00 39.71
C GLY A 807 -53.22 -2.48 41.17
N VAL A 808 -52.11 -3.17 41.28
CA VAL A 808 -51.49 -3.67 42.49
C VAL A 808 -50.25 -2.91 42.89
N ARG A 809 -49.86 -2.96 44.15
CA ARG A 809 -48.61 -2.38 44.61
C ARG A 809 -47.45 -3.29 44.17
N ILE A 810 -46.64 -2.79 43.21
CA ILE A 810 -45.43 -3.48 42.71
C ILE A 810 -44.22 -3.11 43.56
N MET A 811 -44.12 -1.82 43.93
CA MET A 811 -42.99 -1.32 44.70
C MET A 811 -43.47 -0.56 45.93
N LYS A 812 -42.92 -0.90 47.10
CA LYS A 812 -43.16 -0.14 48.34
C LYS A 812 -42.10 0.96 48.43
N LEU A 813 -42.51 2.18 48.21
CA LEU A 813 -41.58 3.34 48.22
C LEU A 813 -41.39 3.83 49.67
N ARG A 814 -40.23 4.44 49.94
CA ARG A 814 -39.95 5.14 51.21
C ARG A 814 -40.77 6.45 51.26
N GLU A 815 -40.88 7.00 52.44
CA GLU A 815 -41.64 8.24 52.65
C GLU A 815 -40.99 9.41 51.85
N GLY A 816 -41.81 10.13 51.08
CA GLY A 816 -41.35 11.22 50.19
C GLY A 816 -40.57 10.76 48.98
N ASP A 817 -40.62 9.46 48.63
CA ASP A 817 -40.03 8.93 47.37
C ASP A 817 -41.10 8.70 46.30
N SER A 818 -40.69 8.67 45.05
CA SER A 818 -41.56 8.41 43.91
C SER A 818 -40.82 7.60 42.83
N LEU A 819 -41.56 6.83 42.05
CA LEU A 819 -41.01 6.08 40.95
C LEU A 819 -40.33 7.04 39.93
N ALA A 820 -39.15 6.69 39.41
CA ALA A 820 -38.35 7.47 38.44
C ALA A 820 -38.33 6.84 37.07
N SER A 821 -38.09 5.51 36.98
CA SER A 821 -37.90 4.81 35.71
C SER A 821 -38.44 3.37 35.77
N LEU A 822 -38.66 2.83 34.57
CA LEU A 822 -39.15 1.47 34.33
C LEU A 822 -38.42 0.87 33.12
N ILE A 823 -37.90 -0.32 33.32
CA ILE A 823 -37.23 -1.09 32.25
C ILE A 823 -37.89 -2.46 32.18
N CYS A 824 -38.21 -2.91 30.98
CA CYS A 824 -38.73 -4.26 30.72
C CYS A 824 -37.63 -5.05 30.00
N LEU A 825 -37.35 -6.27 30.55
CA LEU A 825 -36.27 -7.14 30.08
C LEU A 825 -36.81 -8.45 29.56
#